data_5a0d694972d27c4998239ee2a2afc1ea
#
_entry.id   5a0d694972d27c4998239ee2a2afc1ea
#
_cell.length_a   1.000
_cell.length_b   1.000
_cell.length_c   1.000
_cell.angle_alpha   90.00
_cell.angle_beta   90.00
_cell.angle_gamma   90.00
#
_symmetry.space_group_name_H-M   'P 1'
#
loop_
_entity.id
_entity.type
_entity.pdbx_description
1 polymer ?
#
loop_
_entity_poly.entity_id
_entity_poly.type
_entity_poly.pdbx_seq_one_letter_code
_entity_poly.pdbx_strand_id
1 'polypeptide(L)'
;MLEDRIKRINIEKEMQNAYIDYSMSVIVSRALPDVRDGFKPVHRRVLFGMQKLGNTSTQPTKKSARIVGDVMGKYHPHGDSSIYLTMVRMAQDWSLRYPLVDGQGNFGSIDGDSPAAMRYTEARLSKMGEVMMSDIDEDTVDFVPNFDNTLKEPVVLPTRFPNLLVNGASGIAVGMATNMPPHNLTESIDASIALLNNPEITVEGLMEYVKAPDFPTGATIYGYAGVKEAYETGRGRIVVRAKAEIEVKDEHDVIVVTEIPYNVNKSELIKSIAELVTDKKIEGISYINDESDRMGMRIVIELKRDANASVVLNKLYKMTQLQSSFSVNNVALVDGRPKLLNLKEILSAFLDHRHDVVIRRSRFLLAKAEERAHIVQGLIIASDNIDEVVRIIRSSKTVDAARQSLSERFGLDELQTRAIVDMRLRSLTNMSQEELHAEYEELLKQIEFLNSVLSDDSVCRKVIEDELRETREKYGDSRRTDIVYASEEFNAEDFYADDEMIITISHMGYIKRTPLTEFRTQNRGGVGAKGSDTRDEDFIEFIYTATMHNYMLFFTQSGRCYWLKVYDIPEGSKNSKGRAIQNLLNIASDDKVKAFINVKRLDDAQFVNTHYLVFCTKGGVIKKTKLEAYSRPRQNGVNAIIIRDGDELLQVRMTNGNEEVLMANKNGRAIRFNENTVREMGRMSAGVKGMTLDGGDDEVVGMITMTGDSTETVMVVSEQGYGKRSDIEDYRITNRGGKGVKTLNITDKTGRLVDIKNVDDDKDLVIINKSGITLRLKMADIRVMGRATQGVRLINLEKRNDEIASVCVVDSDSEEVVEENNISPDEIVVQNNEQE
;
A
#
# COMPACT_ATOMS: atom_id res chain seq x y z
N MET A 1 -30.61 5.16 -67.97
CA MET A 1 -31.40 4.57 -66.89
C MET A 1 -30.64 3.65 -65.91
N LEU A 2 -29.34 3.46 -66.07
CA LEU A 2 -28.49 2.76 -65.07
C LEU A 2 -27.66 3.73 -64.20
N GLU A 3 -27.35 4.94 -64.70
CA GLU A 3 -26.57 5.95 -63.97
C GLU A 3 -27.32 6.57 -62.76
N ASP A 4 -28.65 6.61 -62.75
CA ASP A 4 -29.46 7.14 -61.64
C ASP A 4 -29.51 6.21 -60.40
N ARG A 5 -28.95 4.99 -60.47
CA ARG A 5 -28.91 4.05 -59.35
C ARG A 5 -27.57 4.02 -58.60
N ILE A 6 -26.55 4.72 -59.12
CA ILE A 6 -25.22 4.77 -58.53
C ILE A 6 -25.09 6.01 -57.69
N LYS A 7 -25.20 5.89 -56.38
CA LYS A 7 -24.95 6.97 -55.43
C LYS A 7 -23.45 7.00 -55.14
N ARG A 8 -22.77 8.09 -55.49
CA ARG A 8 -21.37 8.31 -55.13
C ARG A 8 -21.30 8.61 -53.66
N ILE A 9 -20.62 7.77 -52.88
CA ILE A 9 -20.40 7.93 -51.44
C ILE A 9 -18.91 8.23 -51.23
N ASN A 10 -18.64 9.31 -50.43
CA ASN A 10 -17.27 9.60 -50.01
C ASN A 10 -16.93 8.66 -48.89
N ILE A 11 -15.93 7.79 -49.08
CA ILE A 11 -15.53 6.76 -48.17
C ILE A 11 -15.06 7.36 -46.83
N GLU A 12 -14.36 8.47 -46.80
CA GLU A 12 -13.91 9.14 -45.59
C GLU A 12 -15.09 9.58 -44.73
N LYS A 13 -16.10 10.20 -45.35
CA LYS A 13 -17.31 10.67 -44.65
C LYS A 13 -18.15 9.49 -44.12
N GLU A 14 -18.25 8.44 -44.90
CA GLU A 14 -18.98 7.24 -44.52
C GLU A 14 -18.26 6.54 -43.33
N MET A 15 -16.93 6.41 -43.40
CA MET A 15 -16.15 5.86 -42.27
C MET A 15 -16.24 6.74 -41.04
N GLN A 16 -16.23 8.06 -41.13
CA GLN A 16 -16.42 8.96 -40.01
C GLN A 16 -17.78 8.76 -39.35
N ASN A 17 -18.85 8.72 -40.13
CA ASN A 17 -20.20 8.49 -39.64
C ASN A 17 -20.32 7.12 -38.96
N ALA A 18 -19.88 6.06 -39.65
CA ALA A 18 -19.91 4.69 -39.11
C ALA A 18 -19.10 4.55 -37.82
N TYR A 19 -17.92 5.24 -37.72
CA TYR A 19 -17.12 5.23 -36.50
C TYR A 19 -17.80 6.00 -35.35
N ILE A 20 -18.44 7.14 -35.64
CA ILE A 20 -19.22 7.90 -34.66
C ILE A 20 -20.40 7.05 -34.13
N ASP A 21 -21.16 6.46 -35.05
CA ASP A 21 -22.31 5.60 -34.67
C ASP A 21 -21.88 4.40 -33.85
N TYR A 22 -20.78 3.73 -34.24
CA TYR A 22 -20.20 2.64 -33.46
C TYR A 22 -19.76 3.12 -32.08
N SER A 23 -19.02 4.25 -32.01
CA SER A 23 -18.54 4.81 -30.73
C SER A 23 -19.69 5.17 -29.81
N MET A 24 -20.74 5.83 -30.32
CA MET A 24 -21.94 6.15 -29.55
C MET A 24 -22.64 4.89 -29.04
N SER A 25 -22.78 3.88 -29.89
CA SER A 25 -23.35 2.60 -29.48
C SER A 25 -22.56 1.91 -28.36
N VAL A 26 -21.22 1.89 -28.46
CA VAL A 26 -20.36 1.30 -27.43
C VAL A 26 -20.43 2.08 -26.12
N ILE A 27 -20.48 3.40 -26.18
CA ILE A 27 -20.56 4.26 -24.98
C ILE A 27 -21.92 4.07 -24.30
N VAL A 28 -23.03 4.27 -25.02
CA VAL A 28 -24.37 4.35 -24.44
C VAL A 28 -24.98 2.97 -24.19
N SER A 29 -24.74 2.01 -25.10
CA SER A 29 -25.47 0.74 -25.09
C SER A 29 -24.65 -0.49 -24.69
N ARG A 30 -23.39 -0.30 -24.25
CA ARG A 30 -22.53 -1.46 -23.93
C ARG A 30 -21.64 -1.27 -22.71
N ALA A 31 -20.76 -0.25 -22.70
CA ALA A 31 -19.62 -0.20 -21.80
C ALA A 31 -19.87 0.54 -20.48
N LEU A 32 -20.68 1.62 -20.52
CA LEU A 32 -20.91 2.47 -19.36
C LEU A 32 -22.21 2.10 -18.62
N PRO A 33 -22.22 2.17 -17.29
CA PRO A 33 -23.41 1.98 -16.49
C PRO A 33 -24.32 3.22 -16.52
N ASP A 34 -25.62 3.02 -16.36
CA ASP A 34 -26.56 4.10 -16.06
C ASP A 34 -26.42 4.51 -14.58
N VAL A 35 -26.39 5.82 -14.30
CA VAL A 35 -26.19 6.33 -12.93
C VAL A 35 -27.30 5.94 -11.97
N ARG A 36 -28.54 5.76 -12.47
CA ARG A 36 -29.75 5.50 -11.69
C ARG A 36 -29.75 4.11 -11.07
N ASP A 37 -29.42 3.06 -11.86
CA ASP A 37 -29.44 1.67 -11.41
C ASP A 37 -28.06 0.98 -11.34
N GLY A 38 -27.01 1.65 -11.85
CA GLY A 38 -25.65 1.13 -11.86
C GLY A 38 -25.38 0.00 -12.85
N PHE A 39 -26.30 -0.26 -13.76
CA PHE A 39 -26.20 -1.38 -14.69
C PHE A 39 -25.85 -0.98 -16.12
N LYS A 40 -25.08 -1.85 -16.76
CA LYS A 40 -24.99 -1.91 -18.20
C LYS A 40 -26.19 -2.67 -18.76
N PRO A 41 -26.55 -2.49 -20.03
CA PRO A 41 -27.70 -3.19 -20.62
C PRO A 41 -27.69 -4.71 -20.43
N VAL A 42 -26.52 -5.35 -20.53
CA VAL A 42 -26.41 -6.82 -20.36
C VAL A 42 -26.79 -7.28 -18.95
N HIS A 43 -26.32 -6.56 -17.90
CA HIS A 43 -26.66 -6.89 -16.51
C HIS A 43 -28.17 -6.77 -16.27
N ARG A 44 -28.77 -5.65 -16.73
CA ARG A 44 -30.20 -5.39 -16.60
C ARG A 44 -31.03 -6.45 -17.29
N ARG A 45 -30.67 -6.85 -18.52
CA ARG A 45 -31.36 -7.90 -19.30
C ARG A 45 -31.24 -9.27 -18.66
N VAL A 46 -30.11 -9.62 -18.06
CA VAL A 46 -29.93 -10.90 -17.34
C VAL A 46 -30.85 -10.96 -16.12
N LEU A 47 -30.85 -9.94 -15.25
CA LEU A 47 -31.68 -9.92 -14.06
C LEU A 47 -33.17 -9.90 -14.43
N PHE A 48 -33.57 -9.08 -15.39
CA PHE A 48 -34.95 -9.02 -15.87
C PHE A 48 -35.39 -10.33 -16.50
N GLY A 49 -34.55 -10.98 -17.31
CA GLY A 49 -34.83 -12.29 -17.89
C GLY A 49 -35.02 -13.38 -16.82
N MET A 50 -34.18 -13.37 -15.77
CA MET A 50 -34.34 -14.30 -14.65
C MET A 50 -35.65 -14.06 -13.89
N GLN A 51 -36.05 -12.81 -13.67
CA GLN A 51 -37.33 -12.46 -13.04
C GLN A 51 -38.50 -12.95 -13.87
N LYS A 52 -38.50 -12.72 -15.18
CA LYS A 52 -39.59 -13.16 -16.10
C LYS A 52 -39.64 -14.69 -16.26
N LEU A 53 -38.53 -15.40 -16.04
CA LEU A 53 -38.50 -16.87 -15.92
C LEU A 53 -39.08 -17.38 -14.59
N GLY A 54 -39.43 -16.50 -13.65
CA GLY A 54 -39.80 -16.88 -12.29
C GLY A 54 -38.66 -17.57 -11.53
N ASN A 55 -37.42 -17.16 -11.79
CA ASN A 55 -36.22 -17.72 -11.18
C ASN A 55 -35.76 -16.89 -9.97
N THR A 56 -36.66 -16.76 -9.01
CA THR A 56 -36.49 -15.96 -7.79
C THR A 56 -35.70 -16.70 -6.71
N SER A 57 -35.28 -15.99 -5.66
CA SER A 57 -34.47 -16.52 -4.56
C SER A 57 -35.14 -17.66 -3.77
N THR A 58 -36.45 -17.70 -3.78
CA THR A 58 -37.26 -18.72 -3.10
C THR A 58 -37.53 -19.96 -3.96
N GLN A 59 -37.21 -19.89 -5.25
CA GLN A 59 -37.43 -20.99 -6.19
C GLN A 59 -36.15 -21.84 -6.35
N PRO A 60 -36.30 -23.10 -6.79
CA PRO A 60 -35.12 -23.91 -7.15
C PRO A 60 -34.28 -23.25 -8.23
N THR A 61 -32.97 -23.50 -8.20
CA THR A 61 -32.00 -23.05 -9.23
C THR A 61 -32.35 -23.64 -10.60
N LYS A 62 -32.01 -22.89 -11.66
CA LYS A 62 -32.19 -23.35 -13.05
C LYS A 62 -30.80 -23.45 -13.71
N LYS A 63 -30.68 -24.37 -14.69
CA LYS A 63 -29.46 -24.49 -15.49
C LYS A 63 -29.08 -23.14 -16.10
N SER A 64 -27.84 -22.74 -15.95
CA SER A 64 -27.30 -21.48 -16.50
C SER A 64 -27.53 -21.38 -18.02
N ALA A 65 -27.40 -22.50 -18.73
CA ALA A 65 -27.67 -22.57 -20.18
C ALA A 65 -29.11 -22.18 -20.53
N ARG A 66 -30.10 -22.51 -19.68
CA ARG A 66 -31.51 -22.12 -19.89
C ARG A 66 -31.67 -20.61 -19.72
N ILE A 67 -31.07 -20.03 -18.70
CA ILE A 67 -31.14 -18.59 -18.43
C ILE A 67 -30.47 -17.82 -19.59
N VAL A 68 -29.26 -18.22 -19.97
CA VAL A 68 -28.51 -17.60 -21.07
C VAL A 68 -29.28 -17.69 -22.39
N GLY A 69 -29.84 -18.87 -22.71
CA GLY A 69 -30.62 -19.05 -23.92
C GLY A 69 -31.89 -18.18 -23.97
N ASP A 70 -32.60 -18.06 -22.85
CA ASP A 70 -33.78 -17.19 -22.74
C ASP A 70 -33.45 -15.71 -22.90
N VAL A 71 -32.39 -15.22 -22.22
CA VAL A 71 -31.94 -13.85 -22.32
C VAL A 71 -31.43 -13.52 -23.73
N MET A 72 -30.65 -14.41 -24.34
CA MET A 72 -30.12 -14.24 -25.69
C MET A 72 -31.27 -14.18 -26.73
N GLY A 73 -32.23 -15.08 -26.64
CA GLY A 73 -33.35 -15.15 -27.58
C GLY A 73 -34.38 -14.04 -27.47
N LYS A 74 -34.48 -13.41 -26.26
CA LYS A 74 -35.55 -12.43 -26.00
C LYS A 74 -35.05 -10.98 -25.85
N TYR A 75 -33.84 -10.76 -25.31
CA TYR A 75 -33.46 -9.43 -24.91
C TYR A 75 -32.05 -9.02 -25.40
N HIS A 76 -31.10 -9.93 -25.47
CA HIS A 76 -29.69 -9.59 -25.72
C HIS A 76 -29.11 -10.35 -26.93
N PRO A 77 -29.19 -9.81 -28.16
CA PRO A 77 -28.79 -10.50 -29.39
C PRO A 77 -27.26 -10.51 -29.58
N HIS A 78 -26.52 -11.04 -28.61
CA HIS A 78 -25.06 -11.15 -28.62
C HIS A 78 -24.63 -12.57 -28.22
N GLY A 79 -23.32 -12.83 -28.24
CA GLY A 79 -22.77 -14.16 -27.91
C GLY A 79 -23.14 -14.66 -26.52
N ASP A 80 -23.48 -15.94 -26.41
CA ASP A 80 -23.86 -16.64 -25.17
C ASP A 80 -22.78 -16.56 -24.08
N SER A 81 -21.51 -16.60 -24.46
CA SER A 81 -20.37 -16.47 -23.53
C SER A 81 -20.36 -15.13 -22.83
N SER A 82 -20.72 -14.03 -23.50
CA SER A 82 -20.82 -12.69 -22.92
C SER A 82 -21.90 -12.64 -21.83
N ILE A 83 -23.07 -13.21 -22.09
CA ILE A 83 -24.18 -13.27 -21.16
C ILE A 83 -23.82 -14.15 -19.96
N TYR A 84 -23.25 -15.33 -20.23
CA TYR A 84 -22.85 -16.27 -19.17
C TYR A 84 -21.80 -15.69 -18.24
N LEU A 85 -20.71 -15.11 -18.77
CA LEU A 85 -19.65 -14.51 -17.95
C LEU A 85 -20.14 -13.31 -17.14
N THR A 86 -21.11 -12.55 -17.68
CA THR A 86 -21.76 -11.47 -16.92
C THR A 86 -22.54 -12.03 -15.73
N MET A 87 -23.32 -13.10 -15.95
CA MET A 87 -24.07 -13.78 -14.87
C MET A 87 -23.10 -14.39 -13.83
N VAL A 88 -22.02 -15.02 -14.29
CA VAL A 88 -20.96 -15.57 -13.43
C VAL A 88 -20.40 -14.48 -12.52
N ARG A 89 -20.02 -13.32 -13.08
CA ARG A 89 -19.47 -12.23 -12.29
C ARG A 89 -20.44 -11.71 -11.24
N MET A 90 -21.75 -11.66 -11.54
CA MET A 90 -22.79 -11.27 -10.58
C MET A 90 -23.01 -12.29 -9.44
N ALA A 91 -22.50 -13.51 -9.57
CA ALA A 91 -22.56 -14.55 -8.54
C ALA A 91 -21.27 -14.68 -7.70
N GLN A 92 -20.17 -14.04 -8.11
CA GLN A 92 -18.88 -14.13 -7.43
C GLN A 92 -18.80 -13.15 -6.26
N ASP A 93 -18.60 -13.66 -5.06
CA ASP A 93 -18.50 -12.89 -3.81
C ASP A 93 -17.18 -12.12 -3.64
N TRP A 94 -16.15 -12.45 -4.43
CA TRP A 94 -14.90 -11.69 -4.55
C TRP A 94 -14.92 -10.63 -5.65
N SER A 95 -15.94 -10.64 -6.52
CA SER A 95 -16.11 -9.68 -7.62
C SER A 95 -17.12 -8.58 -7.28
N LEU A 96 -18.27 -8.93 -6.69
CA LEU A 96 -19.30 -8.00 -6.22
C LEU A 96 -19.33 -7.96 -4.70
N ARG A 97 -19.45 -6.76 -4.15
CA ARG A 97 -19.59 -6.59 -2.69
C ARG A 97 -20.92 -7.18 -2.18
N TYR A 98 -21.98 -7.09 -2.99
CA TYR A 98 -23.29 -7.71 -2.76
C TYR A 98 -23.72 -8.46 -4.02
N PRO A 99 -23.50 -9.78 -4.09
CA PRO A 99 -23.87 -10.61 -5.24
C PRO A 99 -25.36 -10.53 -5.55
N LEU A 100 -25.69 -10.43 -6.84
CA LEU A 100 -27.07 -10.30 -7.34
C LEU A 100 -27.64 -11.62 -7.85
N VAL A 101 -26.78 -12.58 -8.06
CA VAL A 101 -27.10 -13.94 -8.52
C VAL A 101 -26.60 -14.94 -7.49
N ASP A 102 -27.41 -15.94 -7.17
CA ASP A 102 -27.06 -17.07 -6.32
C ASP A 102 -26.72 -18.26 -7.22
N GLY A 103 -25.44 -18.65 -7.24
CA GLY A 103 -24.89 -19.68 -8.13
C GLY A 103 -24.67 -21.00 -7.42
N GLN A 104 -24.95 -22.10 -8.12
CA GLN A 104 -24.64 -23.47 -7.66
C GLN A 104 -23.74 -24.19 -8.67
N GLY A 105 -22.62 -24.68 -8.19
CA GLY A 105 -21.57 -25.30 -8.99
C GLY A 105 -20.28 -24.47 -9.03
N ASN A 106 -19.43 -24.72 -10.03
CA ASN A 106 -18.16 -23.99 -10.18
C ASN A 106 -18.36 -22.70 -10.99
N PHE A 107 -18.33 -21.55 -10.30
CA PHE A 107 -18.39 -20.20 -10.86
C PHE A 107 -17.00 -19.53 -10.94
N GLY A 108 -15.91 -20.33 -10.93
CA GLY A 108 -14.54 -19.84 -10.88
C GLY A 108 -14.02 -19.73 -9.46
N SER A 109 -12.79 -19.23 -9.32
CA SER A 109 -12.15 -18.97 -8.04
C SER A 109 -11.33 -17.68 -8.06
N ILE A 110 -10.90 -17.23 -6.88
CA ILE A 110 -9.98 -16.10 -6.73
C ILE A 110 -8.58 -16.43 -7.28
N ASP A 111 -8.29 -17.71 -7.53
CA ASP A 111 -7.08 -18.20 -8.19
C ASP A 111 -7.09 -17.99 -9.70
N GLY A 112 -8.19 -17.48 -10.25
CA GLY A 112 -8.35 -17.24 -11.67
C GLY A 112 -8.84 -18.45 -12.45
N ASP A 113 -9.32 -19.50 -11.78
CA ASP A 113 -9.96 -20.62 -12.45
C ASP A 113 -11.18 -20.16 -13.22
N SER A 114 -11.32 -20.68 -14.43
CA SER A 114 -12.49 -20.44 -15.26
C SER A 114 -13.73 -21.11 -14.68
N PRO A 115 -14.92 -20.50 -14.81
CA PRO A 115 -16.17 -21.15 -14.46
C PRO A 115 -16.38 -22.39 -15.32
N ALA A 116 -17.06 -23.37 -14.77
CA ALA A 116 -17.50 -24.53 -15.55
C ALA A 116 -18.45 -24.11 -16.68
N ALA A 117 -18.54 -24.90 -17.76
CA ALA A 117 -19.45 -24.62 -18.86
C ALA A 117 -20.90 -24.51 -18.36
N MET A 118 -21.70 -23.59 -18.93
CA MET A 118 -23.05 -23.23 -18.50
C MET A 118 -24.05 -24.39 -18.40
N ARG A 119 -23.75 -25.55 -19.02
CA ARG A 119 -24.58 -26.77 -18.91
C ARG A 119 -24.40 -27.46 -17.55
N TYR A 120 -23.30 -27.19 -16.81
CA TYR A 120 -23.02 -27.82 -15.51
C TYR A 120 -23.44 -26.93 -14.33
N THR A 121 -23.42 -25.61 -14.50
CA THR A 121 -23.77 -24.66 -13.46
C THR A 121 -25.28 -24.38 -13.42
N GLU A 122 -25.76 -23.96 -12.26
CA GLU A 122 -27.14 -23.53 -12.03
C GLU A 122 -27.12 -22.17 -11.31
N ALA A 123 -28.17 -21.38 -11.54
CA ALA A 123 -28.29 -20.07 -10.92
C ALA A 123 -29.75 -19.69 -10.66
N ARG A 124 -29.93 -18.76 -9.73
CA ARG A 124 -31.20 -18.06 -9.45
C ARG A 124 -30.88 -16.63 -9.02
N LEU A 125 -31.90 -15.76 -8.95
CA LEU A 125 -31.72 -14.45 -8.33
C LEU A 125 -31.37 -14.60 -6.87
N SER A 126 -30.41 -13.76 -6.39
CA SER A 126 -30.24 -13.58 -4.96
C SER A 126 -31.35 -12.67 -4.40
N LYS A 127 -31.47 -12.60 -3.07
CA LYS A 127 -32.37 -11.64 -2.43
C LYS A 127 -32.07 -10.20 -2.83
N MET A 128 -30.77 -9.84 -2.94
CA MET A 128 -30.35 -8.52 -3.40
C MET A 128 -30.71 -8.26 -4.86
N GLY A 129 -30.64 -9.30 -5.72
CA GLY A 129 -31.08 -9.23 -7.11
C GLY A 129 -32.58 -8.97 -7.24
N GLU A 130 -33.41 -9.52 -6.34
CA GLU A 130 -34.84 -9.23 -6.30
C GLU A 130 -35.15 -7.82 -5.85
N VAL A 131 -34.40 -7.29 -4.88
CA VAL A 131 -34.57 -5.91 -4.39
C VAL A 131 -34.32 -4.89 -5.51
N MET A 132 -33.45 -5.19 -6.48
CA MET A 132 -33.22 -4.33 -7.64
C MET A 132 -34.45 -4.20 -8.55
N MET A 133 -35.33 -5.18 -8.56
CA MET A 133 -36.52 -5.25 -9.42
C MET A 133 -37.83 -5.13 -8.66
N SER A 134 -37.75 -4.75 -7.38
CA SER A 134 -38.97 -4.51 -6.59
C SER A 134 -39.86 -3.52 -7.31
N ASP A 135 -41.15 -3.81 -7.33
CA ASP A 135 -42.20 -2.94 -7.88
C ASP A 135 -42.09 -2.69 -9.40
N ILE A 136 -41.32 -3.50 -10.16
CA ILE A 136 -41.15 -3.33 -11.62
C ILE A 136 -42.45 -3.48 -12.44
N ASP A 137 -43.39 -4.22 -11.94
CA ASP A 137 -44.72 -4.46 -12.57
C ASP A 137 -45.74 -3.37 -12.17
N GLU A 138 -45.34 -2.33 -11.45
CA GLU A 138 -46.18 -1.23 -10.96
C GLU A 138 -45.93 0.08 -11.73
N ASP A 139 -45.65 0.00 -13.00
CA ASP A 139 -45.38 1.15 -13.90
C ASP A 139 -44.30 2.12 -13.40
N THR A 140 -43.33 1.62 -12.64
CA THR A 140 -42.31 2.42 -11.96
C THR A 140 -41.21 2.95 -12.89
N VAL A 141 -40.97 2.27 -14.01
CA VAL A 141 -39.93 2.59 -15.00
C VAL A 141 -40.44 2.47 -16.42
N ASP A 142 -39.74 3.08 -17.36
CA ASP A 142 -40.09 3.03 -18.76
C ASP A 142 -39.66 1.70 -19.39
N PHE A 143 -40.49 1.21 -20.30
CA PHE A 143 -40.23 0.01 -21.10
C PHE A 143 -40.13 0.40 -22.57
N VAL A 144 -39.13 -0.17 -23.25
CA VAL A 144 -38.95 -0.04 -24.69
C VAL A 144 -39.10 -1.39 -25.37
N PRO A 145 -39.43 -1.43 -26.68
CA PRO A 145 -39.39 -2.68 -27.43
C PRO A 145 -38.00 -3.32 -27.39
N ASN A 146 -37.92 -4.62 -27.32
CA ASN A 146 -36.69 -5.38 -27.50
C ASN A 146 -36.19 -5.30 -28.97
N PHE A 147 -35.07 -5.96 -29.27
CA PHE A 147 -34.43 -5.90 -30.58
C PHE A 147 -35.29 -6.35 -31.78
N ASP A 148 -36.27 -7.21 -31.56
CA ASP A 148 -37.18 -7.74 -32.62
C ASP A 148 -38.62 -7.17 -32.52
N ASN A 149 -38.87 -6.24 -31.60
CA ASN A 149 -40.15 -5.62 -31.30
C ASN A 149 -41.28 -6.58 -30.84
N THR A 150 -40.96 -7.81 -30.44
CA THR A 150 -41.91 -8.79 -29.96
C THR A 150 -42.23 -8.67 -28.49
N LEU A 151 -41.28 -8.18 -27.68
CA LEU A 151 -41.37 -8.02 -26.24
C LEU A 151 -40.92 -6.60 -25.81
N LYS A 152 -41.11 -6.31 -24.53
CA LYS A 152 -40.60 -5.06 -23.93
C LYS A 152 -39.57 -5.37 -22.87
N GLU A 153 -38.59 -4.50 -22.78
CA GLU A 153 -37.53 -4.53 -21.77
C GLU A 153 -37.45 -3.19 -21.01
N PRO A 154 -37.07 -3.19 -19.73
CA PRO A 154 -36.95 -1.95 -18.96
C PRO A 154 -35.73 -1.13 -19.40
N VAL A 155 -35.89 0.19 -19.48
CA VAL A 155 -34.80 1.13 -19.74
C VAL A 155 -33.84 1.19 -18.55
N VAL A 156 -34.39 1.11 -17.34
CA VAL A 156 -33.67 1.18 -16.04
C VAL A 156 -34.46 0.32 -15.04
N LEU A 157 -33.78 -0.20 -14.01
CA LEU A 157 -34.45 -0.94 -12.92
C LEU A 157 -34.89 0.01 -11.79
N PRO A 158 -35.98 -0.31 -11.06
CA PRO A 158 -36.49 0.55 -9.97
C PRO A 158 -35.50 0.77 -8.83
N THR A 159 -34.67 -0.18 -8.52
CA THR A 159 -33.63 -0.28 -7.49
C THR A 159 -33.95 0.41 -6.15
N ARG A 160 -33.77 -0.26 -5.02
CA ARG A 160 -34.04 0.27 -3.67
C ARG A 160 -32.77 0.74 -2.93
N PHE A 161 -31.60 0.63 -3.54
CA PHE A 161 -30.32 1.10 -2.97
C PHE A 161 -29.40 1.62 -4.07
N PRO A 162 -28.41 2.46 -3.76
CA PRO A 162 -27.50 3.07 -4.75
C PRO A 162 -26.49 2.05 -5.28
N ASN A 163 -26.95 1.15 -6.16
CA ASN A 163 -26.16 0.01 -6.64
C ASN A 163 -24.87 0.42 -7.37
N LEU A 164 -24.88 1.55 -8.09
CA LEU A 164 -23.67 2.06 -8.75
C LEU A 164 -22.54 2.30 -7.76
N LEU A 165 -22.86 2.85 -6.58
CA LEU A 165 -21.89 3.07 -5.51
C LEU A 165 -21.59 1.77 -4.78
N VAL A 166 -22.59 0.98 -4.41
CA VAL A 166 -22.48 -0.22 -3.57
C VAL A 166 -21.68 -1.33 -4.24
N ASN A 167 -21.97 -1.67 -5.50
CA ASN A 167 -21.26 -2.72 -6.25
C ASN A 167 -20.19 -2.18 -7.20
N GLY A 168 -20.16 -0.87 -7.42
CA GLY A 168 -19.24 -0.27 -8.38
C GLY A 168 -19.52 -0.68 -9.84
N ALA A 169 -18.64 -0.24 -10.72
CA ALA A 169 -18.67 -0.62 -12.12
C ALA A 169 -17.30 -0.47 -12.77
N SER A 170 -16.97 -1.32 -13.73
CA SER A 170 -15.77 -1.18 -14.56
C SER A 170 -16.11 -1.39 -16.03
N GLY A 171 -15.54 -0.59 -16.93
CA GLY A 171 -15.81 -0.72 -18.36
C GLY A 171 -14.91 0.14 -19.22
N ILE A 172 -14.61 -0.35 -20.42
CA ILE A 172 -13.78 0.34 -21.40
C ILE A 172 -14.67 0.66 -22.61
N ALA A 173 -14.87 1.93 -22.88
CA ALA A 173 -15.58 2.45 -24.04
C ALA A 173 -14.61 3.07 -25.05
N VAL A 174 -15.13 3.62 -26.15
CA VAL A 174 -14.31 4.35 -27.11
C VAL A 174 -13.97 5.74 -26.54
N GLY A 175 -12.69 6.02 -26.35
CA GLY A 175 -12.20 7.31 -25.87
C GLY A 175 -12.38 7.56 -24.36
N MET A 176 -12.99 6.64 -23.61
CA MET A 176 -13.19 6.77 -22.15
C MET A 176 -13.31 5.41 -21.48
N ALA A 177 -13.10 5.39 -20.17
CA ALA A 177 -13.28 4.21 -19.35
C ALA A 177 -13.98 4.59 -18.05
N THR A 178 -14.65 3.64 -17.41
CA THR A 178 -15.16 3.78 -16.04
C THR A 178 -14.52 2.75 -15.15
N ASN A 179 -14.20 3.13 -13.92
CA ASN A 179 -13.67 2.26 -12.89
C ASN A 179 -14.09 2.78 -11.51
N MET A 180 -15.26 2.32 -11.06
CA MET A 180 -15.86 2.73 -9.81
C MET A 180 -15.67 1.64 -8.75
N PRO A 181 -15.12 1.97 -7.57
CA PRO A 181 -14.93 0.99 -6.51
C PRO A 181 -16.27 0.66 -5.81
N PRO A 182 -16.43 -0.54 -5.27
CA PRO A 182 -17.56 -0.90 -4.44
C PRO A 182 -17.50 -0.26 -3.05
N HIS A 183 -18.68 -0.12 -2.39
CA HIS A 183 -18.83 0.50 -1.07
C HIS A 183 -19.74 -0.31 -0.16
N ASN A 184 -19.66 -0.03 1.14
CA ASN A 184 -20.54 -0.65 2.13
C ASN A 184 -21.97 -0.15 1.96
N LEU A 185 -22.95 -1.09 2.02
CA LEU A 185 -24.37 -0.78 1.85
C LEU A 185 -24.90 0.14 2.95
N THR A 186 -24.56 -0.17 4.20
CA THR A 186 -25.00 0.63 5.37
C THR A 186 -24.53 2.07 5.25
N GLU A 187 -23.23 2.29 4.97
CA GLU A 187 -22.63 3.59 4.79
C GLU A 187 -23.25 4.36 3.62
N SER A 188 -23.50 3.69 2.49
CA SER A 188 -24.09 4.28 1.29
C SER A 188 -25.55 4.68 1.50
N ILE A 189 -26.32 3.89 2.24
CA ILE A 189 -27.71 4.21 2.59
C ILE A 189 -27.75 5.36 3.59
N ASP A 190 -26.93 5.34 4.62
CA ASP A 190 -26.87 6.41 5.62
C ASP A 190 -26.50 7.77 4.99
N ALA A 191 -25.56 7.78 4.04
CA ALA A 191 -25.25 8.97 3.25
C ALA A 191 -26.42 9.42 2.36
N SER A 192 -27.14 8.47 1.75
CA SER A 192 -28.33 8.77 0.94
C SER A 192 -29.43 9.43 1.80
N ILE A 193 -29.68 8.92 3.00
CA ILE A 193 -30.64 9.50 3.97
C ILE A 193 -30.17 10.88 4.44
N ALA A 194 -28.88 11.06 4.71
CA ALA A 194 -28.32 12.35 5.09
C ALA A 194 -28.51 13.40 3.99
N LEU A 195 -28.28 13.01 2.72
CA LEU A 195 -28.48 13.89 1.56
C LEU A 195 -29.98 14.19 1.32
N LEU A 196 -30.86 13.19 1.50
CA LEU A 196 -32.29 13.34 1.36
C LEU A 196 -32.87 14.40 2.35
N ASN A 197 -32.36 14.36 3.60
CA ASN A 197 -32.77 15.26 4.68
C ASN A 197 -32.06 16.62 4.62
N ASN A 198 -30.88 16.70 4.03
CA ASN A 198 -30.11 17.94 3.86
C ASN A 198 -29.51 18.01 2.44
N PRO A 199 -30.22 18.54 1.44
CA PRO A 199 -29.71 18.68 0.07
C PRO A 199 -28.46 19.54 -0.07
N GLU A 200 -28.21 20.45 0.88
CA GLU A 200 -27.04 21.33 0.86
C GLU A 200 -25.77 20.69 1.51
N ILE A 201 -25.86 19.44 1.96
CA ILE A 201 -24.69 18.73 2.53
C ILE A 201 -23.53 18.72 1.52
N THR A 202 -22.34 19.02 1.99
CA THR A 202 -21.11 19.00 1.17
C THR A 202 -20.62 17.58 0.95
N VAL A 203 -19.71 17.38 0.00
CA VAL A 203 -19.05 16.08 -0.20
C VAL A 203 -18.29 15.65 1.06
N GLU A 204 -17.64 16.58 1.75
CA GLU A 204 -16.96 16.30 3.03
C GLU A 204 -17.94 15.83 4.12
N GLY A 205 -19.13 16.43 4.20
CA GLY A 205 -20.18 15.98 5.11
C GLY A 205 -20.71 14.58 4.76
N LEU A 206 -20.77 14.21 3.48
CA LEU A 206 -21.13 12.85 3.06
C LEU A 206 -20.03 11.82 3.38
N MET A 207 -18.75 12.25 3.42
CA MET A 207 -17.63 11.40 3.80
C MET A 207 -17.62 11.01 5.29
N GLU A 208 -18.41 11.67 6.13
CA GLU A 208 -18.64 11.22 7.51
C GLU A 208 -19.41 9.90 7.54
N TYR A 209 -20.26 9.65 6.56
CA TYR A 209 -21.04 8.42 6.40
C TYR A 209 -20.32 7.41 5.50
N VAL A 210 -19.96 7.79 4.27
CA VAL A 210 -19.19 6.93 3.34
C VAL A 210 -17.71 7.20 3.54
N LYS A 211 -17.09 6.44 4.42
CA LYS A 211 -15.69 6.65 4.82
C LYS A 211 -14.68 6.40 3.71
N ALA A 212 -14.82 5.28 2.99
CA ALA A 212 -13.96 4.88 1.89
C ALA A 212 -14.61 3.72 1.10
N PRO A 213 -14.10 3.33 -0.07
CA PRO A 213 -14.49 2.08 -0.72
C PRO A 213 -14.40 0.88 0.23
N ASP A 214 -15.27 -0.11 0.00
CA ASP A 214 -15.34 -1.34 0.77
C ASP A 214 -15.28 -2.54 -0.19
N PHE A 215 -14.08 -3.09 -0.36
CA PHE A 215 -13.82 -4.14 -1.33
C PHE A 215 -14.30 -5.51 -0.83
N PRO A 216 -14.87 -6.35 -1.70
CA PRO A 216 -15.34 -7.68 -1.33
C PRO A 216 -14.24 -8.59 -0.77
N THR A 217 -12.98 -8.39 -1.20
CA THR A 217 -11.80 -9.14 -0.75
C THR A 217 -11.18 -8.60 0.53
N GLY A 218 -11.78 -7.57 1.18
CA GLY A 218 -11.23 -6.94 2.38
C GLY A 218 -10.01 -6.08 2.07
N ALA A 219 -8.87 -6.44 2.63
CA ALA A 219 -7.61 -5.71 2.54
C ALA A 219 -7.63 -4.33 3.23
N THR A 220 -6.58 -3.56 3.12
CA THR A 220 -6.41 -2.27 3.81
C THR A 220 -6.18 -1.14 2.83
N ILE A 221 -6.98 -0.09 2.89
CA ILE A 221 -6.72 1.18 2.20
C ILE A 221 -5.62 1.91 2.95
N TYR A 222 -4.53 2.24 2.26
CA TYR A 222 -3.35 2.87 2.83
C TYR A 222 -3.18 4.30 2.32
N GLY A 223 -3.46 5.27 3.20
CA GLY A 223 -3.52 6.69 2.86
C GLY A 223 -4.90 7.13 2.36
N TYR A 224 -5.37 8.29 2.85
CA TYR A 224 -6.74 8.77 2.63
C TYR A 224 -6.87 9.83 1.53
N ALA A 225 -5.75 10.44 1.11
CA ALA A 225 -5.75 11.54 0.13
C ALA A 225 -6.40 11.16 -1.20
N GLY A 226 -6.10 9.95 -1.71
CA GLY A 226 -6.68 9.45 -2.96
C GLY A 226 -8.18 9.15 -2.86
N VAL A 227 -8.69 8.79 -1.67
CA VAL A 227 -10.12 8.60 -1.42
C VAL A 227 -10.83 9.96 -1.46
N LYS A 228 -10.28 10.96 -0.76
CA LYS A 228 -10.83 12.32 -0.74
C LYS A 228 -10.89 12.91 -2.16
N GLU A 229 -9.80 12.83 -2.91
CA GLU A 229 -9.74 13.27 -4.29
C GLU A 229 -10.80 12.59 -5.18
N ALA A 230 -10.97 11.26 -5.03
CA ALA A 230 -11.95 10.47 -5.80
C ALA A 230 -13.40 10.91 -5.50
N TYR A 231 -13.73 11.22 -4.25
CA TYR A 231 -15.06 11.63 -3.85
C TYR A 231 -15.39 13.07 -4.25
N GLU A 232 -14.41 13.97 -4.22
CA GLU A 232 -14.58 15.38 -4.61
C GLU A 232 -14.61 15.56 -6.14
N THR A 233 -13.76 14.87 -6.87
CA THR A 233 -13.54 15.12 -8.31
C THR A 233 -14.06 14.01 -9.23
N GLY A 234 -14.40 12.84 -8.70
CA GLY A 234 -14.70 11.63 -9.46
C GLY A 234 -13.46 10.88 -9.97
N ARG A 235 -12.24 11.35 -9.67
CA ARG A 235 -10.97 10.70 -10.00
C ARG A 235 -10.05 10.69 -8.80
N GLY A 236 -9.31 9.59 -8.64
CA GLY A 236 -8.33 9.48 -7.56
C GLY A 236 -7.57 8.17 -7.65
N ARG A 237 -6.46 8.08 -6.93
CA ARG A 237 -5.65 6.86 -6.84
C ARG A 237 -5.65 6.36 -5.41
N ILE A 238 -6.29 5.22 -5.18
CA ILE A 238 -6.39 4.58 -3.86
C ILE A 238 -5.36 3.46 -3.80
N VAL A 239 -4.51 3.49 -2.79
CA VAL A 239 -3.55 2.41 -2.53
C VAL A 239 -4.21 1.38 -1.62
N VAL A 240 -4.18 0.11 -2.03
CA VAL A 240 -4.75 -1.02 -1.29
C VAL A 240 -3.63 -2.02 -1.00
N ARG A 241 -3.45 -2.37 0.26
CA ARG A 241 -2.48 -3.36 0.74
C ARG A 241 -3.19 -4.62 1.20
N ALA A 242 -2.58 -5.76 0.92
CA ALA A 242 -2.95 -7.04 1.50
C ALA A 242 -2.88 -6.97 3.04
N LYS A 243 -3.76 -7.71 3.71
CA LYS A 243 -3.68 -7.92 5.15
C LYS A 243 -2.68 -9.03 5.41
N ALA A 244 -1.56 -8.66 6.02
CA ALA A 244 -0.46 -9.56 6.29
C ALA A 244 -0.02 -9.41 7.76
N GLU A 245 0.17 -10.52 8.44
CA GLU A 245 0.62 -10.60 9.83
C GLU A 245 1.93 -11.40 9.88
N ILE A 246 2.80 -11.01 10.82
CA ILE A 246 4.05 -11.74 11.07
C ILE A 246 3.82 -12.64 12.29
N GLU A 247 3.91 -13.93 12.07
CA GLU A 247 3.81 -14.98 13.10
C GLU A 247 5.18 -15.61 13.32
N VAL A 248 5.46 -16.13 14.51
CA VAL A 248 6.65 -16.93 14.81
C VAL A 248 6.24 -18.39 14.86
N LYS A 249 6.85 -19.23 14.01
CA LYS A 249 6.61 -20.69 13.97
C LYS A 249 7.95 -21.43 14.00
N ASP A 250 8.13 -22.33 14.95
CA ASP A 250 9.33 -23.18 15.05
C ASP A 250 10.67 -22.40 14.97
N GLU A 251 10.78 -21.30 15.72
CA GLU A 251 11.95 -20.38 15.73
C GLU A 251 12.21 -19.64 14.40
N HIS A 252 11.20 -19.56 13.51
CA HIS A 252 11.27 -18.81 12.24
C HIS A 252 10.11 -17.83 12.15
N ASP A 253 10.39 -16.69 11.56
CA ASP A 253 9.35 -15.74 11.21
C ASP A 253 8.59 -16.22 9.96
N VAL A 254 7.27 -16.09 10.00
CA VAL A 254 6.37 -16.44 8.91
C VAL A 254 5.47 -15.25 8.61
N ILE A 255 5.39 -14.86 7.36
CA ILE A 255 4.42 -13.85 6.91
C ILE A 255 3.17 -14.57 6.44
N VAL A 256 2.05 -14.31 7.10
CA VAL A 256 0.74 -14.89 6.78
C VAL A 256 -0.13 -13.82 6.13
N VAL A 257 -0.55 -14.05 4.88
CA VAL A 257 -1.45 -13.15 4.15
C VAL A 257 -2.86 -13.75 4.14
N THR A 258 -3.81 -13.02 4.74
CA THR A 258 -5.21 -13.45 4.88
C THR A 258 -6.15 -12.76 3.89
N GLU A 259 -5.79 -11.58 3.38
CA GLU A 259 -6.58 -10.82 2.43
C GLU A 259 -5.68 -10.20 1.37
N ILE A 260 -6.12 -10.18 0.11
CA ILE A 260 -5.38 -9.59 -1.02
C ILE A 260 -6.15 -8.41 -1.62
N PRO A 261 -5.47 -7.45 -2.28
CA PRO A 261 -6.13 -6.34 -2.92
C PRO A 261 -7.15 -6.78 -3.98
N TYR A 262 -8.20 -5.98 -4.13
CA TYR A 262 -9.27 -6.25 -5.08
C TYR A 262 -8.76 -6.37 -6.53
N ASN A 263 -9.33 -7.31 -7.28
CA ASN A 263 -8.93 -7.68 -8.65
C ASN A 263 -7.52 -8.28 -8.79
N VAL A 264 -6.87 -8.69 -7.71
CA VAL A 264 -5.61 -9.44 -7.75
C VAL A 264 -5.91 -10.94 -7.84
N ASN A 265 -5.21 -11.63 -8.73
CA ASN A 265 -5.25 -13.08 -8.84
C ASN A 265 -4.26 -13.69 -7.85
N LYS A 266 -4.74 -14.58 -6.95
CA LYS A 266 -3.93 -15.20 -5.90
C LYS A 266 -2.81 -16.08 -6.47
N SER A 267 -3.10 -16.94 -7.41
CA SER A 267 -2.10 -17.83 -8.04
C SER A 267 -1.01 -17.06 -8.77
N GLU A 268 -1.35 -16.01 -9.53
CA GLU A 268 -0.37 -15.16 -10.23
C GLU A 268 0.46 -14.35 -9.23
N LEU A 269 -0.12 -13.92 -8.11
CA LEU A 269 0.60 -13.25 -7.04
C LEU A 269 1.67 -14.18 -6.44
N ILE A 270 1.32 -15.42 -6.09
CA ILE A 270 2.24 -16.41 -5.53
C ILE A 270 3.37 -16.72 -6.52
N LYS A 271 3.06 -16.90 -7.81
CA LYS A 271 4.07 -17.10 -8.86
C LYS A 271 5.02 -15.90 -8.98
N SER A 272 4.50 -14.68 -8.97
CA SER A 272 5.32 -13.48 -9.07
C SER A 272 6.29 -13.34 -7.89
N ILE A 273 5.86 -13.72 -6.67
CA ILE A 273 6.73 -13.75 -5.51
C ILE A 273 7.83 -14.81 -5.69
N ALA A 274 7.49 -16.02 -6.13
CA ALA A 274 8.45 -17.08 -6.37
C ALA A 274 9.49 -16.72 -7.45
N GLU A 275 9.08 -16.02 -8.51
CA GLU A 275 9.98 -15.51 -9.54
C GLU A 275 10.97 -14.48 -8.98
N LEU A 276 10.51 -13.54 -8.14
CA LEU A 276 11.38 -12.55 -7.50
C LEU A 276 12.40 -13.18 -6.55
N VAL A 277 12.04 -14.28 -5.89
CA VAL A 277 12.97 -15.06 -5.06
C VAL A 277 14.01 -15.78 -5.94
N THR A 278 13.58 -16.41 -7.03
CA THR A 278 14.46 -17.10 -7.99
C THR A 278 15.44 -16.14 -8.65
N ASP A 279 14.98 -14.94 -9.00
CA ASP A 279 15.78 -13.84 -9.57
C ASP A 279 16.70 -13.16 -8.53
N LYS A 280 16.66 -13.57 -7.26
CA LYS A 280 17.41 -12.97 -6.14
C LYS A 280 17.10 -11.48 -5.93
N LYS A 281 15.92 -11.02 -6.32
CA LYS A 281 15.46 -9.63 -6.05
C LYS A 281 14.90 -9.48 -4.65
N ILE A 282 14.34 -10.57 -4.11
CA ILE A 282 13.93 -10.68 -2.70
C ILE A 282 14.67 -11.88 -2.10
N GLU A 283 15.50 -11.60 -1.12
CA GLU A 283 16.21 -12.62 -0.32
C GLU A 283 15.50 -12.81 1.02
N GLY A 284 15.80 -13.91 1.71
CA GLY A 284 15.23 -14.19 3.04
C GLY A 284 13.99 -15.06 3.03
N ILE A 285 13.36 -15.35 1.89
CA ILE A 285 12.24 -16.28 1.79
C ILE A 285 12.79 -17.72 1.63
N SER A 286 12.26 -18.64 2.42
CA SER A 286 12.58 -20.08 2.38
C SER A 286 11.57 -20.85 1.55
N TYR A 287 10.28 -20.64 1.82
CA TYR A 287 9.19 -21.40 1.20
C TYR A 287 7.92 -20.56 1.10
N ILE A 288 7.07 -20.85 0.12
CA ILE A 288 5.77 -20.20 -0.06
C ILE A 288 4.73 -21.30 -0.24
N ASN A 289 3.68 -21.28 0.57
CA ASN A 289 2.60 -22.24 0.53
C ASN A 289 1.24 -21.54 0.49
N ASP A 290 0.30 -22.12 -0.25
CA ASP A 290 -1.10 -21.72 -0.23
C ASP A 290 -1.87 -22.71 0.66
N GLU A 291 -2.26 -22.27 1.84
CA GLU A 291 -3.02 -23.00 2.84
C GLU A 291 -4.49 -22.58 2.88
N SER A 292 -4.94 -21.89 1.84
CA SER A 292 -6.34 -21.43 1.76
C SER A 292 -7.32 -22.60 1.78
N ASP A 293 -8.33 -22.52 2.61
CA ASP A 293 -9.36 -23.54 2.77
C ASP A 293 -10.76 -22.92 2.88
N ARG A 294 -11.74 -23.68 3.40
CA ARG A 294 -13.11 -23.20 3.62
C ARG A 294 -13.22 -22.13 4.72
N MET A 295 -12.21 -22.01 5.57
CA MET A 295 -12.17 -21.00 6.64
C MET A 295 -11.73 -19.64 6.13
N GLY A 296 -11.06 -19.60 4.97
CA GLY A 296 -10.61 -18.37 4.35
C GLY A 296 -9.30 -18.50 3.58
N MET A 297 -8.83 -17.39 3.07
CA MET A 297 -7.54 -17.28 2.39
C MET A 297 -6.40 -17.30 3.41
N ARG A 298 -5.36 -18.08 3.12
CA ARG A 298 -4.14 -18.14 3.91
C ARG A 298 -2.95 -18.44 3.02
N ILE A 299 -2.16 -17.43 2.67
CA ILE A 299 -0.89 -17.59 1.97
C ILE A 299 0.21 -17.49 3.02
N VAL A 300 1.03 -18.52 3.15
CA VAL A 300 2.09 -18.63 4.14
C VAL A 300 3.44 -18.48 3.45
N ILE A 301 4.22 -17.47 3.87
CA ILE A 301 5.56 -17.19 3.36
C ILE A 301 6.53 -17.42 4.51
N GLU A 302 7.23 -18.56 4.50
CA GLU A 302 8.23 -18.92 5.52
C GLU A 302 9.55 -18.23 5.22
N LEU A 303 10.16 -17.63 6.25
CA LEU A 303 11.42 -16.91 6.13
C LEU A 303 12.59 -17.77 6.59
N LYS A 304 13.79 -17.41 6.18
CA LYS A 304 15.05 -17.98 6.71
C LYS A 304 15.31 -17.42 8.11
N ARG A 305 16.06 -18.11 8.94
CA ARG A 305 16.33 -17.76 10.35
C ARG A 305 16.90 -16.36 10.55
N ASP A 306 17.73 -15.91 9.62
CA ASP A 306 18.45 -14.63 9.63
C ASP A 306 17.74 -13.53 8.86
N ALA A 307 16.52 -13.76 8.39
CA ALA A 307 15.76 -12.78 7.61
C ALA A 307 14.90 -11.89 8.51
N ASN A 308 14.96 -10.57 8.27
CA ASN A 308 14.07 -9.62 8.93
C ASN A 308 12.70 -9.59 8.24
N ALA A 309 11.66 -10.06 8.94
CA ALA A 309 10.31 -10.19 8.39
C ALA A 309 9.71 -8.86 7.90
N SER A 310 9.93 -7.76 8.63
CA SER A 310 9.41 -6.44 8.25
C SER A 310 10.06 -5.93 6.95
N VAL A 311 11.36 -6.14 6.78
CA VAL A 311 12.10 -5.76 5.55
C VAL A 311 11.62 -6.58 4.35
N VAL A 312 11.41 -7.90 4.53
CA VAL A 312 10.88 -8.76 3.47
C VAL A 312 9.47 -8.35 3.09
N LEU A 313 8.59 -8.09 4.08
CA LEU A 313 7.21 -7.66 3.85
C LEU A 313 7.16 -6.32 3.10
N ASN A 314 8.00 -5.35 3.46
CA ASN A 314 8.10 -4.07 2.77
C ASN A 314 8.56 -4.23 1.31
N LYS A 315 9.54 -5.12 1.05
CA LYS A 315 9.96 -5.46 -0.32
C LYS A 315 8.82 -6.11 -1.11
N LEU A 316 8.05 -7.01 -0.49
CA LEU A 316 6.89 -7.65 -1.09
C LEU A 316 5.81 -6.62 -1.47
N TYR A 317 5.47 -5.66 -0.60
CA TYR A 317 4.54 -4.58 -0.91
C TYR A 317 5.03 -3.70 -2.08
N LYS A 318 6.32 -3.42 -2.16
CA LYS A 318 6.89 -2.58 -3.24
C LYS A 318 6.99 -3.28 -4.58
N MET A 319 7.28 -4.58 -4.59
CA MET A 319 7.67 -5.31 -5.80
C MET A 319 6.58 -6.24 -6.32
N THR A 320 5.48 -6.45 -5.58
CA THR A 320 4.41 -7.37 -5.94
C THR A 320 3.03 -6.73 -5.82
N GLN A 321 1.99 -7.46 -6.26
CA GLN A 321 0.60 -7.03 -6.11
C GLN A 321 0.03 -7.19 -4.69
N LEU A 322 0.85 -7.52 -3.67
CA LEU A 322 0.45 -7.38 -2.26
C LEU A 322 0.13 -5.92 -1.91
N GLN A 323 0.69 -4.95 -2.64
CA GLN A 323 0.19 -3.59 -2.68
C GLN A 323 -0.19 -3.26 -4.12
N SER A 324 -1.42 -2.84 -4.32
CA SER A 324 -1.96 -2.44 -5.63
C SER A 324 -2.58 -1.05 -5.54
N SER A 325 -2.69 -0.35 -6.67
CA SER A 325 -3.39 0.92 -6.73
C SER A 325 -4.67 0.77 -7.55
N PHE A 326 -5.80 1.17 -6.96
CA PHE A 326 -7.08 1.27 -7.64
C PHE A 326 -7.25 2.69 -8.17
N SER A 327 -7.23 2.85 -9.50
CA SER A 327 -7.43 4.15 -10.14
C SER A 327 -8.93 4.39 -10.33
N VAL A 328 -9.49 5.28 -9.51
CA VAL A 328 -10.90 5.65 -9.58
C VAL A 328 -11.16 6.55 -10.78
N ASN A 329 -12.21 6.27 -11.52
CA ASN A 329 -12.72 7.10 -12.62
C ASN A 329 -14.24 6.91 -12.71
N ASN A 330 -15.00 7.79 -12.07
CA ASN A 330 -16.44 7.67 -11.87
C ASN A 330 -17.22 8.21 -13.07
N VAL A 331 -17.10 7.53 -14.21
CA VAL A 331 -17.85 7.88 -15.43
C VAL A 331 -19.09 7.02 -15.56
N ALA A 332 -20.27 7.63 -15.59
CA ALA A 332 -21.56 6.95 -15.82
C ALA A 332 -22.42 7.74 -16.80
N LEU A 333 -23.51 7.11 -17.27
CA LEU A 333 -24.49 7.74 -18.12
C LEU A 333 -25.52 8.49 -17.27
N VAL A 334 -25.62 9.79 -17.51
CA VAL A 334 -26.69 10.69 -17.02
C VAL A 334 -27.48 11.14 -18.21
N ASP A 335 -28.77 10.80 -18.28
CA ASP A 335 -29.64 11.08 -19.42
C ASP A 335 -29.05 10.65 -20.77
N GLY A 336 -28.42 9.45 -20.81
CA GLY A 336 -27.81 8.90 -22.00
C GLY A 336 -26.47 9.56 -22.42
N ARG A 337 -25.90 10.44 -21.59
CA ARG A 337 -24.61 11.11 -21.84
C ARG A 337 -23.58 10.73 -20.80
N PRO A 338 -22.34 10.42 -21.19
CA PRO A 338 -21.27 10.12 -20.26
C PRO A 338 -20.87 11.37 -19.47
N LYS A 339 -20.86 11.26 -18.14
CA LYS A 339 -20.45 12.33 -17.22
C LYS A 339 -19.51 11.75 -16.16
N LEU A 340 -18.48 12.51 -15.80
CA LEU A 340 -17.66 12.25 -14.64
C LEU A 340 -18.39 12.79 -13.40
N LEU A 341 -18.56 11.94 -12.37
CA LEU A 341 -19.42 12.22 -11.23
C LEU A 341 -18.64 12.17 -9.93
N ASN A 342 -18.91 13.12 -9.05
CA ASN A 342 -18.46 13.08 -7.66
C ASN A 342 -19.43 12.25 -6.79
N LEU A 343 -19.11 12.05 -5.51
CA LEU A 343 -19.93 11.27 -4.59
C LEU A 343 -21.36 11.82 -4.45
N LYS A 344 -21.49 13.14 -4.29
CA LYS A 344 -22.79 13.80 -4.12
C LYS A 344 -23.67 13.66 -5.37
N GLU A 345 -23.08 13.82 -6.56
CA GLU A 345 -23.80 13.69 -7.84
C GLU A 345 -24.34 12.28 -8.07
N ILE A 346 -23.57 11.23 -7.68
CA ILE A 346 -24.01 9.82 -7.77
C ILE A 346 -25.21 9.58 -6.87
N LEU A 347 -25.13 10.01 -5.61
CA LEU A 347 -26.22 9.84 -4.63
C LEU A 347 -27.45 10.68 -4.99
N SER A 348 -27.27 11.91 -5.50
CA SER A 348 -28.39 12.75 -5.95
C SER A 348 -29.15 12.10 -7.10
N ALA A 349 -28.43 11.63 -8.14
CA ALA A 349 -29.06 10.96 -9.28
C ALA A 349 -29.82 9.67 -8.87
N PHE A 350 -29.33 8.95 -7.88
CA PHE A 350 -30.05 7.81 -7.31
C PHE A 350 -31.32 8.25 -6.56
N LEU A 351 -31.25 9.29 -5.73
CA LEU A 351 -32.42 9.80 -4.98
C LEU A 351 -33.48 10.38 -5.89
N ASP A 352 -33.08 11.11 -6.94
CA ASP A 352 -34.01 11.63 -7.96
C ASP A 352 -34.74 10.47 -8.65
N HIS A 353 -34.01 9.42 -9.02
CA HIS A 353 -34.61 8.20 -9.59
C HIS A 353 -35.57 7.51 -8.60
N ARG A 354 -35.19 7.40 -7.32
CA ARG A 354 -36.10 6.82 -6.29
C ARG A 354 -37.35 7.65 -6.10
N HIS A 355 -37.23 8.97 -6.12
CA HIS A 355 -38.37 9.84 -6.06
C HIS A 355 -39.36 9.59 -7.22
N ASP A 356 -38.86 9.52 -8.45
CA ASP A 356 -39.67 9.22 -9.63
C ASP A 356 -40.33 7.85 -9.52
N VAL A 357 -39.61 6.82 -9.07
CA VAL A 357 -40.15 5.47 -8.87
C VAL A 357 -41.24 5.47 -7.84
N VAL A 358 -41.12 6.14 -6.70
CA VAL A 358 -42.14 6.19 -5.64
C VAL A 358 -43.40 6.95 -6.12
N ILE A 359 -43.19 8.07 -6.82
CA ILE A 359 -44.30 8.83 -7.39
C ILE A 359 -45.07 8.00 -8.45
N ARG A 360 -44.39 7.35 -9.37
CA ARG A 360 -45.03 6.49 -10.40
C ARG A 360 -45.73 5.32 -9.78
N ARG A 361 -45.11 4.63 -8.83
CA ARG A 361 -45.73 3.53 -8.07
C ARG A 361 -47.00 4.01 -7.34
N SER A 362 -46.93 5.12 -6.65
CA SER A 362 -48.05 5.66 -5.91
C SER A 362 -49.22 6.01 -6.82
N ARG A 363 -48.97 6.57 -8.01
CA ARG A 363 -50.02 6.80 -9.02
C ARG A 363 -50.68 5.51 -9.49
N PHE A 364 -49.85 4.47 -9.79
CA PHE A 364 -50.36 3.19 -10.23
C PHE A 364 -51.18 2.48 -9.15
N LEU A 365 -50.70 2.47 -7.91
CA LEU A 365 -51.41 1.92 -6.77
C LEU A 365 -52.67 2.70 -6.44
N LEU A 366 -52.64 4.05 -6.55
CA LEU A 366 -53.83 4.90 -6.36
C LEU A 366 -54.90 4.56 -7.37
N ALA A 367 -54.57 4.50 -8.66
CA ALA A 367 -55.53 4.14 -9.71
C ALA A 367 -56.16 2.74 -9.46
N LYS A 368 -55.36 1.78 -9.06
CA LYS A 368 -55.86 0.45 -8.68
C LYS A 368 -56.75 0.44 -7.44
N ALA A 369 -56.34 1.20 -6.41
CA ALA A 369 -57.13 1.32 -5.18
C ALA A 369 -58.45 2.03 -5.42
N GLU A 370 -58.46 3.10 -6.22
CA GLU A 370 -59.67 3.83 -6.62
C GLU A 370 -60.61 2.91 -7.44
N GLU A 371 -60.10 2.19 -8.45
CA GLU A 371 -60.87 1.21 -9.24
C GLU A 371 -61.46 0.12 -8.34
N ARG A 372 -60.66 -0.44 -7.42
CA ARG A 372 -61.15 -1.47 -6.48
C ARG A 372 -62.17 -0.91 -5.49
N ALA A 373 -61.95 0.27 -4.91
CA ALA A 373 -62.86 0.93 -3.99
C ALA A 373 -64.20 1.24 -4.67
N HIS A 374 -64.17 1.65 -5.93
CA HIS A 374 -65.34 1.91 -6.73
C HIS A 374 -66.17 0.63 -6.94
N ILE A 375 -65.51 -0.50 -7.25
CA ILE A 375 -66.20 -1.81 -7.38
C ILE A 375 -66.77 -2.27 -6.04
N VAL A 376 -65.97 -2.17 -4.94
CA VAL A 376 -66.42 -2.58 -3.59
C VAL A 376 -67.59 -1.74 -3.12
N GLN A 377 -67.59 -0.44 -3.40
CA GLN A 377 -68.75 0.43 -3.12
C GLN A 377 -70.05 -0.05 -3.81
N GLY A 378 -69.93 -0.45 -5.06
CA GLY A 378 -71.09 -1.08 -5.79
C GLY A 378 -71.57 -2.38 -5.15
N LEU A 379 -70.58 -3.21 -4.70
CA LEU A 379 -70.87 -4.46 -4.03
C LEU A 379 -71.54 -4.27 -2.65
N ILE A 380 -71.16 -3.26 -1.92
CA ILE A 380 -71.76 -2.85 -0.64
C ILE A 380 -73.22 -2.42 -0.88
N ILE A 381 -73.50 -1.54 -1.86
CA ILE A 381 -74.82 -1.11 -2.22
C ILE A 381 -75.69 -2.32 -2.58
N ALA A 382 -75.15 -3.28 -3.33
CA ALA A 382 -75.88 -4.50 -3.71
C ALA A 382 -76.12 -5.45 -2.51
N SER A 383 -75.12 -5.52 -1.58
CA SER A 383 -75.21 -6.36 -0.38
C SER A 383 -76.29 -5.82 0.60
N ASP A 384 -76.31 -4.48 0.79
CA ASP A 384 -77.28 -3.81 1.65
C ASP A 384 -78.73 -3.91 1.10
N ASN A 385 -78.87 -4.13 -0.20
CA ASN A 385 -80.16 -4.26 -0.88
C ASN A 385 -80.34 -5.64 -1.56
N ILE A 386 -79.83 -6.69 -0.96
CA ILE A 386 -79.64 -8.00 -1.57
C ILE A 386 -80.96 -8.62 -2.10
N ASP A 387 -82.08 -8.49 -1.37
CA ASP A 387 -83.38 -9.04 -1.79
C ASP A 387 -83.87 -8.41 -3.10
N GLU A 388 -83.66 -7.08 -3.24
CA GLU A 388 -84.07 -6.38 -4.44
C GLU A 388 -83.11 -6.68 -5.62
N VAL A 389 -81.83 -6.79 -5.40
CA VAL A 389 -80.80 -7.17 -6.40
C VAL A 389 -81.12 -8.58 -6.93
N VAL A 390 -81.33 -9.55 -6.05
CA VAL A 390 -81.66 -10.94 -6.44
C VAL A 390 -82.98 -10.96 -7.23
N ARG A 391 -84.02 -10.19 -6.84
CA ARG A 391 -85.26 -10.06 -7.58
C ARG A 391 -85.05 -9.53 -8.99
N ILE A 392 -84.29 -8.44 -9.16
CA ILE A 392 -83.97 -7.84 -10.46
C ILE A 392 -83.26 -8.88 -11.36
N ILE A 393 -82.23 -9.49 -10.85
CA ILE A 393 -81.41 -10.48 -11.60
C ILE A 393 -82.28 -11.64 -12.05
N ARG A 394 -83.17 -12.19 -11.16
CA ARG A 394 -84.07 -13.33 -11.48
C ARG A 394 -85.18 -12.93 -12.46
N SER A 395 -85.61 -11.70 -12.48
CA SER A 395 -86.69 -11.24 -13.41
C SER A 395 -86.16 -10.88 -14.79
N SER A 396 -84.89 -10.66 -14.93
CA SER A 396 -84.24 -10.28 -16.19
C SER A 396 -84.06 -11.48 -17.13
N LYS A 397 -84.29 -11.23 -18.41
CA LYS A 397 -84.15 -12.30 -19.44
C LYS A 397 -82.76 -12.52 -19.92
N THR A 398 -81.93 -11.54 -19.83
CA THR A 398 -80.47 -11.57 -20.23
C THR A 398 -79.61 -10.91 -19.19
N VAL A 399 -78.37 -11.22 -19.19
CA VAL A 399 -77.33 -10.62 -18.31
C VAL A 399 -77.25 -9.08 -18.52
N ASP A 400 -77.30 -8.62 -19.74
CA ASP A 400 -77.30 -7.21 -20.10
C ASP A 400 -78.54 -6.47 -19.63
N ALA A 401 -79.71 -7.10 -19.72
CA ALA A 401 -80.96 -6.52 -19.16
C ALA A 401 -80.88 -6.40 -17.62
N ALA A 402 -80.27 -7.38 -16.94
CA ALA A 402 -80.04 -7.31 -15.49
C ALA A 402 -79.07 -6.17 -15.11
N ARG A 403 -77.94 -5.97 -15.83
CA ARG A 403 -77.02 -4.87 -15.64
C ARG A 403 -77.68 -3.52 -15.83
N GLN A 404 -78.49 -3.37 -16.92
CA GLN A 404 -79.17 -2.12 -17.18
C GLN A 404 -80.19 -1.79 -16.08
N SER A 405 -80.95 -2.76 -15.62
CA SER A 405 -81.98 -2.59 -14.55
C SER A 405 -81.30 -2.26 -13.20
N LEU A 406 -80.13 -2.82 -12.89
CA LEU A 406 -79.34 -2.53 -11.70
C LEU A 406 -78.77 -1.10 -11.79
N SER A 407 -78.27 -0.71 -12.98
CA SER A 407 -77.73 0.64 -13.22
C SER A 407 -78.84 1.69 -13.05
N GLU A 408 -79.99 1.53 -13.66
CA GLU A 408 -81.13 2.47 -13.56
C GLU A 408 -81.63 2.55 -12.11
N ARG A 409 -81.64 1.46 -11.37
CA ARG A 409 -82.22 1.41 -10.02
C ARG A 409 -81.39 1.96 -8.92
N PHE A 410 -80.09 1.67 -8.98
CA PHE A 410 -79.12 2.04 -7.92
C PHE A 410 -78.12 3.09 -8.33
N GLY A 411 -78.19 3.63 -9.59
CA GLY A 411 -77.22 4.60 -10.10
C GLY A 411 -75.82 4.06 -10.29
N LEU A 412 -75.66 2.76 -10.52
CA LEU A 412 -74.40 2.04 -10.68
C LEU A 412 -73.95 2.09 -12.13
N ASP A 413 -72.62 2.15 -12.30
CA ASP A 413 -72.00 2.08 -13.62
C ASP A 413 -71.79 0.66 -14.15
N GLU A 414 -71.23 0.52 -15.35
CA GLU A 414 -71.11 -0.77 -16.04
C GLU A 414 -70.12 -1.69 -15.29
N LEU A 415 -69.04 -1.16 -14.69
CA LEU A 415 -68.04 -1.93 -13.94
C LEU A 415 -68.63 -2.47 -12.65
N GLN A 416 -69.39 -1.65 -11.93
CA GLN A 416 -70.10 -2.05 -10.70
C GLN A 416 -71.17 -3.07 -10.97
N THR A 417 -72.03 -2.83 -11.96
CA THR A 417 -73.13 -3.77 -12.31
C THR A 417 -72.60 -5.13 -12.82
N ARG A 418 -71.48 -5.11 -13.54
CA ARG A 418 -70.80 -6.35 -13.95
C ARG A 418 -70.30 -7.15 -12.75
N ALA A 419 -69.63 -6.47 -11.79
CA ALA A 419 -69.12 -7.10 -10.59
C ALA A 419 -70.25 -7.70 -9.72
N ILE A 420 -71.36 -7.02 -9.64
CA ILE A 420 -72.59 -7.53 -8.93
C ILE A 420 -73.16 -8.77 -9.58
N VAL A 421 -73.29 -8.77 -10.90
CA VAL A 421 -73.87 -9.95 -11.61
C VAL A 421 -72.92 -11.16 -11.56
N ASP A 422 -71.55 -10.91 -11.54
CA ASP A 422 -70.59 -11.98 -11.43
C ASP A 422 -70.31 -12.40 -9.96
N MET A 423 -71.07 -11.83 -8.98
CA MET A 423 -70.91 -12.10 -7.55
C MET A 423 -71.29 -13.56 -7.22
N ARG A 424 -70.47 -14.21 -6.42
CA ARG A 424 -70.69 -15.60 -5.97
C ARG A 424 -71.72 -15.63 -4.83
N LEU A 425 -72.56 -16.64 -4.78
CA LEU A 425 -73.61 -16.80 -3.73
C LEU A 425 -73.00 -16.81 -2.30
N ARG A 426 -71.80 -17.25 -2.11
CA ARG A 426 -71.13 -17.24 -0.79
C ARG A 426 -70.88 -15.81 -0.26
N SER A 427 -70.75 -14.84 -1.14
CA SER A 427 -70.47 -13.43 -0.79
C SER A 427 -71.71 -12.73 -0.23
N LEU A 428 -72.87 -13.43 -0.11
CA LEU A 428 -74.10 -12.91 0.42
C LEU A 428 -74.34 -13.22 1.93
N THR A 429 -73.28 -13.73 2.61
CA THR A 429 -73.39 -14.00 4.05
C THR A 429 -73.05 -12.73 4.83
N ASN A 430 -73.62 -12.56 6.04
CA ASN A 430 -73.32 -11.38 6.91
C ASN A 430 -71.81 -11.21 7.19
N MET A 431 -71.10 -12.32 7.36
CA MET A 431 -69.66 -12.31 7.56
C MET A 431 -68.90 -11.70 6.34
N SER A 432 -69.43 -11.94 5.14
CA SER A 432 -68.90 -11.40 3.89
C SER A 432 -69.22 -9.90 3.71
N GLN A 433 -70.32 -9.40 4.31
CA GLN A 433 -70.69 -7.96 4.33
C GLN A 433 -69.66 -7.16 5.21
N GLU A 434 -69.38 -7.69 6.40
CA GLU A 434 -68.42 -7.09 7.30
C GLU A 434 -67.04 -7.03 6.66
N GLU A 435 -66.61 -8.06 5.95
CA GLU A 435 -65.36 -8.12 5.17
C GLU A 435 -65.33 -7.05 4.08
N LEU A 436 -66.40 -6.84 3.32
CA LEU A 436 -66.50 -5.80 2.27
C LEU A 436 -66.42 -4.38 2.85
N HIS A 437 -67.07 -4.09 3.98
CA HIS A 437 -66.98 -2.81 4.65
C HIS A 437 -65.56 -2.57 5.18
N ALA A 438 -64.92 -3.58 5.80
CA ALA A 438 -63.54 -3.48 6.27
C ALA A 438 -62.54 -3.25 5.10
N GLU A 439 -62.72 -3.97 3.98
CA GLU A 439 -61.91 -3.76 2.76
C GLU A 439 -62.06 -2.33 2.23
N TYR A 440 -63.28 -1.80 2.20
CA TYR A 440 -63.55 -0.43 1.73
C TYR A 440 -62.91 0.63 2.61
N GLU A 441 -62.99 0.51 3.91
CA GLU A 441 -62.33 1.40 4.86
C GLU A 441 -60.81 1.36 4.74
N GLU A 442 -60.20 0.17 4.52
CA GLU A 442 -58.76 0.00 4.30
C GLU A 442 -58.37 0.66 2.97
N LEU A 443 -59.12 0.46 1.90
CA LEU A 443 -58.89 1.10 0.60
C LEU A 443 -58.98 2.62 0.69
N LEU A 444 -59.94 3.18 1.44
CA LEU A 444 -60.04 4.64 1.65
C LEU A 444 -58.81 5.18 2.38
N LYS A 445 -58.31 4.52 3.40
CA LYS A 445 -57.06 4.87 4.10
C LYS A 445 -55.86 4.81 3.18
N GLN A 446 -55.78 3.78 2.35
CA GLN A 446 -54.74 3.63 1.35
C GLN A 446 -54.76 4.74 0.29
N ILE A 447 -55.97 5.09 -0.20
CA ILE A 447 -56.18 6.21 -1.16
C ILE A 447 -55.74 7.55 -0.53
N GLU A 448 -56.15 7.80 0.73
CA GLU A 448 -55.75 9.01 1.45
C GLU A 448 -54.23 9.11 1.61
N PHE A 449 -53.59 8.01 2.02
CA PHE A 449 -52.13 7.93 2.14
C PHE A 449 -51.42 8.15 0.79
N LEU A 450 -51.88 7.47 -0.28
CA LEU A 450 -51.27 7.61 -1.60
C LEU A 450 -51.45 9.03 -2.17
N ASN A 451 -52.59 9.66 -1.92
CA ASN A 451 -52.82 11.07 -2.27
C ASN A 451 -51.90 12.00 -1.48
N SER A 452 -51.65 11.72 -0.21
CA SER A 452 -50.70 12.50 0.57
C SER A 452 -49.25 12.39 0.04
N VAL A 453 -48.82 11.18 -0.38
CA VAL A 453 -47.52 10.96 -1.02
C VAL A 453 -47.37 11.74 -2.34
N LEU A 454 -48.46 11.83 -3.13
CA LEU A 454 -48.46 12.54 -4.41
C LEU A 454 -48.53 14.06 -4.29
N SER A 455 -49.15 14.57 -3.21
CA SER A 455 -49.35 16.02 -3.01
C SER A 455 -48.30 16.69 -2.15
N ASP A 456 -47.62 15.93 -1.27
CA ASP A 456 -46.63 16.47 -0.33
C ASP A 456 -45.27 15.76 -0.48
N ASP A 457 -44.28 16.49 -0.98
CA ASP A 457 -42.93 16.02 -1.18
C ASP A 457 -42.29 15.53 0.13
N SER A 458 -42.63 16.10 1.28
CA SER A 458 -42.13 15.68 2.59
C SER A 458 -42.57 14.26 2.94
N VAL A 459 -43.84 13.91 2.60
CA VAL A 459 -44.34 12.53 2.79
C VAL A 459 -43.64 11.56 1.82
N CYS A 460 -43.46 11.96 0.57
CA CYS A 460 -42.72 11.15 -0.41
C CYS A 460 -41.27 10.89 0.07
N ARG A 461 -40.57 11.88 0.55
CA ARG A 461 -39.21 11.73 1.13
C ARG A 461 -39.22 10.77 2.33
N LYS A 462 -40.23 10.87 3.18
CA LYS A 462 -40.35 9.96 4.32
C LYS A 462 -40.53 8.51 3.89
N VAL A 463 -41.33 8.23 2.85
CA VAL A 463 -41.48 6.89 2.27
C VAL A 463 -40.14 6.38 1.73
N ILE A 464 -39.37 7.21 1.02
CA ILE A 464 -38.03 6.86 0.51
C ILE A 464 -37.10 6.54 1.68
N GLU A 465 -37.09 7.38 2.73
CA GLU A 465 -36.28 7.14 3.92
C GLU A 465 -36.60 5.82 4.60
N ASP A 466 -37.90 5.53 4.79
CA ASP A 466 -38.33 4.30 5.46
C ASP A 466 -37.97 3.02 4.64
N GLU A 467 -38.10 3.07 3.31
CA GLU A 467 -37.66 1.98 2.43
C GLU A 467 -36.12 1.79 2.42
N LEU A 468 -35.35 2.87 2.47
CA LEU A 468 -33.90 2.82 2.61
C LEU A 468 -33.49 2.20 3.95
N ARG A 469 -34.15 2.60 5.06
CA ARG A 469 -33.91 2.02 6.38
C ARG A 469 -34.25 0.53 6.44
N GLU A 470 -35.36 0.13 5.86
CA GLU A 470 -35.76 -1.29 5.75
C GLU A 470 -34.70 -2.10 4.99
N THR A 471 -34.18 -1.58 3.88
CA THR A 471 -33.14 -2.23 3.08
C THR A 471 -31.82 -2.35 3.86
N ARG A 472 -31.44 -1.28 4.61
CA ARG A 472 -30.28 -1.26 5.50
C ARG A 472 -30.38 -2.31 6.61
N GLU A 473 -31.54 -2.42 7.26
CA GLU A 473 -31.74 -3.36 8.36
C GLU A 473 -31.73 -4.83 7.89
N LYS A 474 -32.27 -5.09 6.72
CA LYS A 474 -32.35 -6.47 6.18
C LYS A 474 -31.06 -6.97 5.58
N TYR A 475 -30.24 -6.09 4.97
CA TYR A 475 -29.11 -6.49 4.13
C TYR A 475 -27.79 -5.81 4.49
N GLY A 476 -27.80 -4.85 5.42
CA GLY A 476 -26.57 -4.19 5.88
C GLY A 476 -25.65 -5.14 6.61
N ASP A 477 -24.36 -4.96 6.39
CA ASP A 477 -23.28 -5.69 7.06
C ASP A 477 -22.14 -4.74 7.48
N SER A 478 -21.18 -5.27 8.21
CA SER A 478 -19.99 -4.53 8.61
C SER A 478 -19.04 -4.33 7.44
N ARG A 479 -18.24 -3.26 7.52
CA ARG A 479 -17.15 -3.00 6.58
C ARG A 479 -16.14 -4.15 6.59
N ARG A 480 -15.64 -4.54 5.42
CA ARG A 480 -14.59 -5.55 5.23
C ARG A 480 -13.21 -4.93 5.10
N THR A 481 -13.10 -3.80 4.40
CA THR A 481 -11.82 -3.13 4.11
C THR A 481 -11.43 -2.21 5.25
N ASP A 482 -10.24 -2.40 5.83
CA ASP A 482 -9.67 -1.54 6.85
C ASP A 482 -9.16 -0.21 6.24
N ILE A 483 -9.07 0.86 7.04
CA ILE A 483 -8.60 2.17 6.59
C ILE A 483 -7.46 2.65 7.49
N VAL A 484 -6.31 2.91 6.88
CA VAL A 484 -5.17 3.59 7.51
C VAL A 484 -5.07 5.00 6.93
N TYR A 485 -5.40 6.00 7.73
CA TYR A 485 -5.50 7.41 7.30
C TYR A 485 -4.15 8.06 7.01
N ALA A 486 -3.11 7.71 7.76
CA ALA A 486 -1.75 8.18 7.53
C ALA A 486 -1.06 7.29 6.47
N SER A 487 -0.53 7.91 5.42
CA SER A 487 0.36 7.22 4.49
C SER A 487 1.78 7.64 4.80
N GLU A 488 2.56 6.76 5.39
CA GLU A 488 4.01 6.88 5.32
C GLU A 488 4.43 6.37 3.94
N GLU A 489 5.04 7.21 3.12
CA GLU A 489 5.73 6.74 1.92
C GLU A 489 6.89 5.86 2.38
N PHE A 490 7.11 4.74 1.70
CA PHE A 490 8.26 3.88 1.96
C PHE A 490 9.54 4.69 1.81
N ASN A 491 10.29 4.84 2.89
CA ASN A 491 11.66 5.30 2.84
C ASN A 491 12.55 4.19 2.26
N ALA A 492 13.64 4.55 1.60
CA ALA A 492 14.60 3.54 1.12
C ALA A 492 15.15 2.68 2.28
N GLU A 493 15.17 3.23 3.50
CA GLU A 493 15.59 2.57 4.73
C GLU A 493 14.71 1.38 5.13
N ASP A 494 13.40 1.42 4.82
CA ASP A 494 12.45 0.34 5.14
C ASP A 494 12.75 -0.99 4.42
N PHE A 495 13.67 -0.96 3.44
CA PHE A 495 14.08 -2.13 2.66
C PHE A 495 15.42 -2.73 3.09
N TYR A 496 16.03 -2.18 4.11
CA TYR A 496 17.32 -2.62 4.64
C TYR A 496 17.20 -2.77 6.17
N ALA A 497 17.64 -3.91 6.72
CA ALA A 497 17.84 -4.03 8.16
C ALA A 497 18.99 -3.11 8.58
N ASP A 498 18.95 -2.55 9.79
CA ASP A 498 20.00 -1.65 10.29
C ASP A 498 21.19 -2.44 10.90
N ASP A 499 21.72 -3.38 10.09
CA ASP A 499 22.82 -4.25 10.48
C ASP A 499 24.15 -3.50 10.56
N GLU A 500 25.04 -3.95 11.44
CA GLU A 500 26.39 -3.43 11.56
C GLU A 500 27.29 -3.92 10.41
N MET A 501 27.91 -2.97 9.73
CA MET A 501 28.75 -3.20 8.56
C MET A 501 30.17 -2.64 8.78
N ILE A 502 31.15 -3.29 8.21
CA ILE A 502 32.50 -2.77 8.03
C ILE A 502 32.62 -2.18 6.63
N ILE A 503 32.92 -0.90 6.56
CA ILE A 503 33.23 -0.19 5.31
C ILE A 503 34.73 -0.17 5.12
N THR A 504 35.19 -0.72 4.01
CA THR A 504 36.61 -0.69 3.66
C THR A 504 36.83 0.17 2.42
N ILE A 505 37.91 0.97 2.44
CA ILE A 505 38.29 1.80 1.31
C ILE A 505 39.78 1.58 1.05
N SER A 506 40.11 1.28 -0.20
CA SER A 506 41.49 1.09 -0.63
C SER A 506 42.18 2.42 -1.01
N HIS A 507 43.53 2.41 -1.08
CA HIS A 507 44.32 3.57 -1.49
C HIS A 507 43.98 4.06 -2.91
N MET A 508 43.58 3.17 -3.81
CA MET A 508 43.14 3.53 -5.17
C MET A 508 41.67 3.96 -5.21
N GLY A 509 40.96 4.04 -4.07
CA GLY A 509 39.59 4.52 -3.96
C GLY A 509 38.52 3.49 -4.30
N TYR A 510 38.76 2.20 -4.07
CA TYR A 510 37.72 1.17 -4.11
C TYR A 510 37.03 1.07 -2.75
N ILE A 511 35.69 1.03 -2.76
CA ILE A 511 34.86 0.96 -1.54
C ILE A 511 33.96 -0.26 -1.59
N LYS A 512 33.76 -0.89 -0.44
CA LYS A 512 32.74 -1.93 -0.20
C LYS A 512 32.25 -1.87 1.24
N ARG A 513 31.08 -2.46 1.49
CA ARG A 513 30.61 -2.81 2.83
C ARG A 513 30.65 -4.33 2.99
N THR A 514 30.95 -4.82 4.17
CA THR A 514 30.98 -6.25 4.53
C THR A 514 30.33 -6.40 5.90
N PRO A 515 29.45 -7.40 6.14
CA PRO A 515 28.90 -7.64 7.47
C PRO A 515 30.00 -7.80 8.52
N LEU A 516 29.80 -7.22 9.71
CA LEU A 516 30.77 -7.29 10.80
C LEU A 516 31.08 -8.74 11.19
N THR A 517 30.10 -9.63 11.07
CA THR A 517 30.19 -11.07 11.37
C THR A 517 31.23 -11.84 10.55
N GLU A 518 31.66 -11.33 9.38
CA GLU A 518 32.72 -11.94 8.57
C GLU A 518 34.12 -11.73 9.14
N PHE A 519 34.32 -10.86 10.15
CA PHE A 519 35.63 -10.55 10.73
C PHE A 519 35.79 -11.23 12.10
N ARG A 520 36.70 -12.20 12.19
CA ARG A 520 37.02 -12.95 13.43
C ARG A 520 38.15 -12.32 14.20
N THR A 521 38.15 -12.36 15.53
CA THR A 521 39.21 -11.93 16.42
C THR A 521 40.42 -12.89 16.37
N GLN A 522 41.66 -12.39 16.49
CA GLN A 522 42.89 -13.16 16.56
C GLN A 522 43.75 -12.71 17.75
N ASN A 523 44.52 -13.65 18.35
CA ASN A 523 45.39 -13.39 19.47
C ASN A 523 46.64 -12.57 19.07
N ARG A 524 47.22 -11.85 20.02
CA ARG A 524 48.46 -11.07 19.86
C ARG A 524 49.61 -11.92 19.28
N GLY A 525 50.29 -11.39 18.24
CA GLY A 525 51.37 -12.09 17.53
C GLY A 525 50.94 -13.03 16.40
N GLY A 526 49.68 -13.02 16.05
CA GLY A 526 49.13 -13.73 14.91
C GLY A 526 49.68 -13.24 13.57
N VAL A 527 49.53 -14.04 12.52
CA VAL A 527 50.02 -13.74 11.16
C VAL A 527 49.07 -12.79 10.39
N GLY A 528 47.83 -12.57 10.93
CA GLY A 528 46.80 -11.81 10.27
C GLY A 528 46.04 -12.58 9.20
N ALA A 529 44.91 -12.09 8.79
CA ALA A 529 44.13 -12.62 7.68
C ALA A 529 44.03 -11.55 6.58
N LYS A 530 43.89 -11.98 5.32
CA LYS A 530 43.75 -11.06 4.20
C LYS A 530 42.34 -10.39 4.26
N GLY A 531 42.30 -9.08 4.41
CA GLY A 531 41.02 -8.34 4.56
C GLY A 531 40.35 -7.94 3.24
N SER A 532 41.08 -8.03 2.11
CA SER A 532 40.57 -7.82 0.77
C SER A 532 41.57 -8.29 -0.27
N ASP A 533 41.11 -8.76 -1.43
CA ASP A 533 41.96 -8.89 -2.60
C ASP A 533 42.04 -7.52 -3.29
N THR A 534 43.23 -6.95 -3.25
CA THR A 534 43.55 -5.69 -3.93
C THR A 534 44.24 -5.96 -5.27
N ARG A 535 44.33 -4.94 -6.15
CA ARG A 535 45.17 -5.01 -7.34
C ARG A 535 46.66 -4.92 -6.91
N ASP A 536 47.56 -5.37 -7.77
CA ASP A 536 48.99 -5.14 -7.56
C ASP A 536 49.20 -3.63 -7.31
N GLU A 537 49.83 -3.27 -6.19
CA GLU A 537 50.07 -1.90 -5.72
C GLU A 537 48.92 -1.20 -4.96
N ASP A 538 47.76 -1.84 -4.74
CA ASP A 538 46.62 -1.28 -3.95
C ASP A 538 46.60 -1.94 -2.56
N PHE A 539 46.20 -1.19 -1.53
CA PHE A 539 46.01 -1.67 -0.16
C PHE A 539 44.83 -0.96 0.51
N ILE A 540 44.27 -1.56 1.56
CA ILE A 540 43.19 -0.95 2.34
C ILE A 540 43.77 0.19 3.16
N GLU A 541 43.33 1.42 2.90
CA GLU A 541 43.77 2.63 3.62
C GLU A 541 42.85 2.93 4.81
N PHE A 542 41.53 2.65 4.71
CA PHE A 542 40.55 2.98 5.75
C PHE A 542 39.60 1.83 6.01
N ILE A 543 39.29 1.63 7.31
CA ILE A 543 38.22 0.73 7.80
C ILE A 543 37.36 1.51 8.77
N TYR A 544 36.04 1.42 8.63
CA TYR A 544 35.03 2.05 9.49
C TYR A 544 33.88 1.10 9.78
N THR A 545 33.33 1.18 11.01
CA THR A 545 32.10 0.54 11.41
C THR A 545 30.94 1.52 11.29
N ALA A 546 29.84 1.09 10.73
CA ALA A 546 28.60 1.87 10.61
C ALA A 546 27.40 0.95 10.47
N THR A 547 26.20 1.41 10.86
CA THR A 547 24.97 0.68 10.56
C THR A 547 24.40 1.06 9.19
N MET A 548 23.55 0.20 8.63
CA MET A 548 23.01 0.36 7.26
C MET A 548 22.29 1.68 7.02
N HIS A 549 21.60 2.21 8.03
CA HIS A 549 20.80 3.45 7.91
C HIS A 549 21.60 4.72 8.13
N ASN A 550 22.88 4.62 8.51
CA ASN A 550 23.70 5.79 8.76
C ASN A 550 24.04 6.56 7.47
N TYR A 551 24.29 7.85 7.61
CA TYR A 551 24.93 8.66 6.59
C TYR A 551 26.45 8.58 6.72
N MET A 552 27.10 8.31 5.62
CA MET A 552 28.55 8.50 5.50
C MET A 552 28.83 9.82 4.80
N LEU A 553 29.53 10.74 5.49
CA LEU A 553 30.05 11.96 4.91
C LEU A 553 31.49 11.69 4.43
N PHE A 554 31.77 11.98 3.18
CA PHE A 554 33.03 11.78 2.52
C PHE A 554 33.71 13.12 2.30
N PHE A 555 34.89 13.29 2.85
CA PHE A 555 35.67 14.52 2.71
C PHE A 555 36.87 14.25 1.83
N THR A 556 37.03 15.05 0.77
CA THR A 556 38.08 14.88 -0.21
C THR A 556 39.32 15.70 0.15
N GLN A 557 40.43 15.33 -0.43
CA GLN A 557 41.73 16.04 -0.30
C GLN A 557 41.62 17.52 -0.64
N SER A 558 40.79 17.86 -1.63
CA SER A 558 40.51 19.23 -2.04
C SER A 558 39.58 20.00 -1.07
N GLY A 559 39.11 19.37 -0.01
CA GLY A 559 38.23 19.98 1.00
C GLY A 559 36.75 20.04 0.63
N ARG A 560 36.25 19.13 -0.19
CA ARG A 560 34.81 18.95 -0.50
C ARG A 560 34.18 17.87 0.37
N CYS A 561 32.85 17.98 0.59
CA CYS A 561 32.03 17.01 1.31
C CYS A 561 30.97 16.42 0.38
N TYR A 562 30.82 15.10 0.40
CA TYR A 562 29.80 14.32 -0.29
C TYR A 562 29.09 13.43 0.73
N TRP A 563 27.88 12.95 0.38
CA TRP A 563 27.05 12.08 1.24
C TRP A 563 26.70 10.80 0.53
N LEU A 564 26.63 9.70 1.27
CA LEU A 564 26.10 8.42 0.83
C LEU A 564 25.46 7.72 2.03
N LYS A 565 24.34 7.03 1.82
CA LYS A 565 23.81 6.09 2.80
C LYS A 565 24.64 4.81 2.77
N VAL A 566 24.79 4.15 3.93
CA VAL A 566 25.57 2.91 4.02
C VAL A 566 24.95 1.82 3.13
N TYR A 567 23.63 1.72 3.04
CA TYR A 567 22.96 0.75 2.17
C TYR A 567 23.22 0.98 0.66
N ASP A 568 23.62 2.18 0.23
CA ASP A 568 24.00 2.48 -1.16
C ASP A 568 25.44 2.06 -1.49
N ILE A 569 26.26 1.74 -0.47
CA ILE A 569 27.61 1.21 -0.67
C ILE A 569 27.50 -0.25 -1.13
N PRO A 570 28.19 -0.65 -2.19
CA PRO A 570 28.13 -2.02 -2.69
C PRO A 570 28.58 -3.04 -1.64
N GLU A 571 27.77 -4.09 -1.46
CA GLU A 571 28.10 -5.21 -0.61
C GLU A 571 29.16 -6.10 -1.26
N GLY A 572 30.07 -6.59 -0.49
CA GLY A 572 31.12 -7.45 -0.97
C GLY A 572 31.63 -8.38 0.12
N SER A 573 31.94 -9.63 -0.23
CA SER A 573 32.59 -10.55 0.68
C SER A 573 33.95 -10.03 1.13
N LYS A 574 34.50 -10.58 2.21
CA LYS A 574 35.81 -10.19 2.77
C LYS A 574 36.92 -10.10 1.71
N ASN A 575 36.92 -11.02 0.74
CA ASN A 575 37.96 -11.09 -0.30
C ASN A 575 37.65 -10.32 -1.58
N SER A 576 36.49 -9.67 -1.72
CA SER A 576 36.11 -8.91 -2.92
C SER A 576 36.85 -7.57 -3.01
N LYS A 577 37.04 -7.04 -4.22
CA LYS A 577 37.78 -5.78 -4.48
C LYS A 577 36.95 -4.51 -4.24
N GLY A 578 35.61 -4.62 -4.12
CA GLY A 578 34.69 -3.49 -4.06
C GLY A 578 34.50 -2.76 -5.39
N ARG A 579 33.93 -1.55 -5.36
CA ARG A 579 33.72 -0.69 -6.54
C ARG A 579 34.42 0.66 -6.35
N ALA A 580 34.85 1.26 -7.46
CA ALA A 580 35.47 2.58 -7.42
C ALA A 580 34.49 3.62 -6.87
N ILE A 581 34.92 4.40 -5.88
CA ILE A 581 34.10 5.42 -5.20
C ILE A 581 33.61 6.50 -6.16
N GLN A 582 34.35 6.78 -7.22
CA GLN A 582 33.98 7.71 -8.29
C GLN A 582 32.76 7.26 -9.08
N ASN A 583 32.41 5.98 -9.06
CA ASN A 583 31.17 5.46 -9.66
C ASN A 583 29.93 5.63 -8.75
N LEU A 584 30.15 5.94 -7.48
CA LEU A 584 29.10 6.13 -6.49
C LEU A 584 28.91 7.61 -6.15
N LEU A 585 29.99 8.38 -6.15
CA LEU A 585 30.01 9.80 -5.84
C LEU A 585 30.56 10.59 -7.02
N ASN A 586 29.98 11.74 -7.30
CA ASN A 586 30.43 12.61 -8.40
C ASN A 586 31.68 13.40 -8.01
N ILE A 587 32.79 12.68 -7.76
CA ILE A 587 34.08 13.22 -7.36
C ILE A 587 34.95 13.43 -8.61
N ALA A 588 35.71 14.53 -8.68
CA ALA A 588 36.65 14.79 -9.75
C ALA A 588 37.75 13.68 -9.81
N SER A 589 38.21 13.36 -11.02
CA SER A 589 39.13 12.22 -11.23
C SER A 589 40.50 12.37 -10.55
N ASP A 590 40.90 13.61 -10.24
CA ASP A 590 42.15 13.98 -9.58
C ASP A 590 42.03 14.17 -8.06
N ASP A 591 40.78 14.09 -7.51
CA ASP A 591 40.52 14.25 -6.08
C ASP A 591 40.40 12.89 -5.38
N LYS A 592 40.85 12.78 -4.17
CA LYS A 592 40.81 11.56 -3.35
C LYS A 592 40.07 11.81 -2.04
N VAL A 593 39.31 10.82 -1.59
CA VAL A 593 38.67 10.85 -0.27
C VAL A 593 39.74 10.64 0.81
N LYS A 594 39.77 11.53 1.82
CA LYS A 594 40.76 11.54 2.90
C LYS A 594 40.15 11.31 4.29
N ALA A 595 38.86 11.61 4.45
CA ALA A 595 38.21 11.42 5.74
C ALA A 595 36.76 11.05 5.55
N PHE A 596 36.24 10.37 6.56
CA PHE A 596 34.87 9.89 6.62
C PHE A 596 34.27 10.21 7.98
N ILE A 597 32.98 10.54 8.00
CA ILE A 597 32.22 10.68 9.24
C ILE A 597 30.94 9.89 9.11
N ASN A 598 30.74 8.98 10.05
CA ASN A 598 29.49 8.29 10.24
C ASN A 598 28.55 9.19 11.04
N VAL A 599 27.34 9.44 10.52
CA VAL A 599 26.31 10.26 11.18
C VAL A 599 25.01 9.47 11.21
N LYS A 600 24.48 9.22 12.40
CA LYS A 600 23.24 8.43 12.57
C LYS A 600 22.03 9.13 11.94
N ARG A 601 21.85 10.43 12.18
CA ARG A 601 20.71 11.23 11.69
C ARG A 601 21.15 12.64 11.30
N LEU A 602 20.75 13.10 10.11
CA LEU A 602 20.94 14.47 9.62
C LEU A 602 19.67 15.34 9.70
N ASP A 603 18.54 14.72 9.95
CA ASP A 603 17.20 15.32 10.08
C ASP A 603 16.85 15.77 11.51
N ASP A 604 17.59 15.30 12.51
CA ASP A 604 17.44 15.74 13.89
C ASP A 604 18.04 17.14 14.10
N ALA A 605 17.16 18.15 14.16
CA ALA A 605 17.56 19.54 14.34
C ALA A 605 18.34 19.81 15.65
N GLN A 606 18.03 19.08 16.73
CA GLN A 606 18.75 19.22 18.00
C GLN A 606 20.16 18.65 17.86
N PHE A 607 20.29 17.47 17.28
CA PHE A 607 21.58 16.80 17.08
C PHE A 607 22.52 17.64 16.19
N VAL A 608 22.09 18.07 15.00
CA VAL A 608 22.93 18.81 14.05
C VAL A 608 23.34 20.19 14.56
N ASN A 609 22.56 20.82 15.46
CA ASN A 609 22.90 22.13 16.05
C ASN A 609 23.81 22.05 17.27
N THR A 610 23.90 20.89 17.92
CA THR A 610 24.77 20.68 19.11
C THR A 610 26.10 20.01 18.77
N HIS A 611 26.24 19.47 17.54
CA HIS A 611 27.48 18.81 17.11
C HIS A 611 28.25 19.64 16.08
N TYR A 612 29.56 19.43 16.05
CA TYR A 612 30.49 20.12 15.19
C TYR A 612 31.37 19.15 14.42
N LEU A 613 31.84 19.57 13.25
CA LEU A 613 32.94 18.90 12.54
C LEU A 613 34.24 19.68 12.72
N VAL A 614 35.24 18.99 13.22
CA VAL A 614 36.59 19.52 13.40
C VAL A 614 37.50 18.93 12.33
N PHE A 615 38.07 19.79 11.50
CA PHE A 615 38.93 19.46 10.36
C PHE A 615 40.38 19.67 10.74
N CYS A 616 41.24 18.77 10.28
CA CYS A 616 42.70 18.87 10.42
C CYS A 616 43.35 18.66 9.07
N THR A 617 44.35 19.54 8.73
CA THR A 617 45.17 19.38 7.53
C THR A 617 46.56 18.86 7.87
N LYS A 618 47.31 18.32 6.91
CA LYS A 618 48.68 17.88 7.05
C LYS A 618 49.60 19.04 7.45
N GLY A 619 49.35 20.25 6.97
CA GLY A 619 50.06 21.47 7.32
C GLY A 619 49.80 22.00 8.74
N GLY A 620 49.04 21.29 9.57
CA GLY A 620 48.75 21.63 10.96
C GLY A 620 47.70 22.70 11.14
N VAL A 621 46.81 22.91 10.17
CA VAL A 621 45.66 23.80 10.27
C VAL A 621 44.47 23.04 10.88
N ILE A 622 43.68 23.72 11.74
CA ILE A 622 42.47 23.22 12.35
C ILE A 622 41.28 24.14 12.06
N LYS A 623 40.09 23.58 11.88
CA LYS A 623 38.86 24.31 11.64
C LYS A 623 37.71 23.62 12.36
N LYS A 624 36.74 24.40 12.90
CA LYS A 624 35.50 23.90 13.54
C LYS A 624 34.29 24.48 12.83
N THR A 625 33.34 23.63 12.42
CA THR A 625 32.10 24.03 11.70
C THR A 625 30.93 23.25 12.28
N LYS A 626 29.75 23.88 12.46
CA LYS A 626 28.54 23.16 12.89
C LYS A 626 28.16 22.06 11.92
N LEU A 627 27.66 20.94 12.44
CA LEU A 627 27.14 19.82 11.64
C LEU A 627 25.91 20.22 10.82
N GLU A 628 25.10 21.18 11.30
CA GLU A 628 23.95 21.74 10.57
C GLU A 628 24.36 22.24 9.17
N ALA A 629 25.54 22.81 9.01
CA ALA A 629 26.04 23.25 7.71
C ALA A 629 26.10 22.11 6.66
N TYR A 630 26.07 20.86 7.07
CA TYR A 630 26.12 19.63 6.24
C TYR A 630 24.85 18.79 6.31
N SER A 631 23.76 19.28 6.94
CA SER A 631 22.52 18.52 7.12
C SER A 631 21.69 18.33 5.84
N ARG A 632 22.05 19.02 4.75
CA ARG A 632 21.34 18.97 3.46
C ARG A 632 22.20 18.32 2.38
N PRO A 633 22.06 17.00 2.13
CA PRO A 633 22.81 16.29 1.10
C PRO A 633 22.61 16.89 -0.30
N ARG A 634 23.70 16.95 -1.09
CA ARG A 634 23.71 17.39 -2.49
C ARG A 634 24.55 16.45 -3.34
N GLN A 635 24.04 16.00 -4.49
CA GLN A 635 24.73 15.07 -5.39
C GLN A 635 26.11 15.58 -5.85
N ASN A 636 26.25 16.88 -6.07
CA ASN A 636 27.53 17.48 -6.52
C ASN A 636 28.47 17.85 -5.38
N GLY A 637 28.14 17.44 -4.15
CA GLY A 637 28.93 17.81 -2.98
C GLY A 637 28.93 19.32 -2.65
N VAL A 638 29.56 19.69 -1.54
CA VAL A 638 29.70 21.08 -1.10
C VAL A 638 31.16 21.34 -0.64
N ASN A 639 31.59 22.56 -0.68
CA ASN A 639 32.89 22.95 -0.06
C ASN A 639 32.77 22.79 1.46
N ALA A 640 33.75 22.11 2.06
CA ALA A 640 33.81 21.87 3.50
C ALA A 640 34.90 22.74 4.16
N ILE A 641 36.03 22.90 3.51
CA ILE A 641 37.17 23.72 3.95
C ILE A 641 37.93 24.25 2.73
N ILE A 642 38.50 25.45 2.79
CA ILE A 642 39.42 25.94 1.79
C ILE A 642 40.82 25.44 2.16
N ILE A 643 41.40 24.60 1.33
CA ILE A 643 42.77 24.07 1.47
C ILE A 643 43.75 25.11 0.91
N ARG A 644 44.86 25.37 1.59
CA ARG A 644 45.92 26.25 1.13
C ARG A 644 46.82 25.55 0.13
N ASP A 645 47.47 26.30 -0.74
CA ASP A 645 48.38 25.72 -1.73
C ASP A 645 49.47 24.89 -1.03
N GLY A 646 49.68 23.67 -1.50
CA GLY A 646 50.64 22.73 -0.93
C GLY A 646 50.21 22.02 0.37
N ASP A 647 48.97 22.21 0.83
CA ASP A 647 48.38 21.50 1.98
C ASP A 647 47.32 20.49 1.52
N GLU A 648 46.97 19.57 2.38
CA GLU A 648 45.94 18.57 2.14
C GLU A 648 45.06 18.35 3.37
N LEU A 649 43.76 18.06 3.17
CA LEU A 649 42.92 17.58 4.26
C LEU A 649 43.43 16.21 4.74
N LEU A 650 43.66 16.07 6.05
CA LEU A 650 44.10 14.84 6.66
C LEU A 650 42.94 14.08 7.30
N GLN A 651 42.20 14.72 8.19
CA GLN A 651 41.20 14.05 9.01
C GLN A 651 40.08 15.03 9.40
N VAL A 652 38.87 14.44 9.63
CA VAL A 652 37.71 15.14 10.16
C VAL A 652 37.15 14.33 11.33
N ARG A 653 36.74 15.02 12.42
CA ARG A 653 36.11 14.42 13.59
C ARG A 653 34.82 15.15 13.92
N MET A 654 33.82 14.38 14.41
CA MET A 654 32.60 14.95 14.96
C MET A 654 32.73 15.12 16.45
N THR A 655 32.37 16.30 16.98
CA THR A 655 32.47 16.66 18.39
C THR A 655 31.15 17.24 18.90
N ASN A 656 30.97 17.23 20.21
CA ASN A 656 29.79 17.82 20.91
C ASN A 656 30.00 19.31 21.29
N GLY A 657 31.11 19.92 20.94
CA GLY A 657 31.42 21.33 21.23
C GLY A 657 32.26 21.55 22.49
N ASN A 658 32.52 20.50 23.31
CA ASN A 658 33.22 20.60 24.60
C ASN A 658 34.40 19.60 24.72
N GLU A 659 34.90 19.11 23.61
CA GLU A 659 35.94 18.08 23.60
C GLU A 659 37.33 18.67 23.58
N GLU A 660 38.31 17.85 23.94
CA GLU A 660 39.71 18.16 23.82
C GLU A 660 40.28 17.55 22.56
N VAL A 661 41.08 18.30 21.87
CA VAL A 661 41.73 17.91 20.62
C VAL A 661 43.19 17.58 20.88
N LEU A 662 43.64 16.40 20.43
CA LEU A 662 45.05 16.02 20.41
C LEU A 662 45.50 15.80 18.96
N MET A 663 46.47 16.57 18.48
CA MET A 663 47.10 16.45 17.15
C MET A 663 48.53 15.94 17.31
N ALA A 664 48.92 14.98 16.46
CA ALA A 664 50.28 14.41 16.49
C ALA A 664 50.98 14.58 15.13
N ASN A 665 52.31 14.84 15.14
CA ASN A 665 53.13 14.95 13.94
C ASN A 665 53.98 13.69 13.70
N LYS A 666 54.52 13.56 12.51
CA LYS A 666 55.34 12.47 12.04
C LYS A 666 56.62 12.30 12.86
N ASN A 667 57.12 13.39 13.42
CA ASN A 667 58.32 13.42 14.28
C ASN A 667 58.02 13.01 15.73
N GLY A 668 56.83 12.45 16.03
CA GLY A 668 56.53 11.85 17.34
C GLY A 668 56.22 12.90 18.41
N ARG A 669 55.70 14.08 18.07
CA ARG A 669 55.19 15.09 19.00
C ARG A 669 53.70 15.18 18.92
N ALA A 670 53.01 15.52 20.05
CA ALA A 670 51.59 15.74 20.11
C ALA A 670 51.25 16.99 20.93
N ILE A 671 50.20 17.71 20.54
CA ILE A 671 49.68 18.90 21.23
C ILE A 671 48.23 18.67 21.62
N ARG A 672 47.90 18.89 22.93
CA ARG A 672 46.54 18.79 23.49
C ARG A 672 46.05 20.22 23.79
N PHE A 673 44.82 20.51 23.36
CA PHE A 673 44.11 21.77 23.63
C PHE A 673 42.58 21.59 23.58
N ASN A 674 41.84 22.47 24.27
CA ASN A 674 40.39 22.44 24.25
C ASN A 674 39.86 23.00 22.94
N GLU A 675 38.86 22.33 22.32
CA GLU A 675 38.26 22.75 21.04
C GLU A 675 37.62 24.15 21.09
N ASN A 676 37.24 24.65 22.29
CA ASN A 676 36.72 26.00 22.44
C ASN A 676 37.76 27.09 22.10
N THR A 677 39.04 26.77 22.04
CA THR A 677 40.10 27.67 21.53
C THR A 677 40.02 27.84 20.02
N VAL A 678 39.29 27.00 19.33
CA VAL A 678 38.99 27.08 17.89
C VAL A 678 37.61 27.68 17.70
N ARG A 679 37.54 28.93 17.20
CA ARG A 679 36.27 29.58 16.91
C ARG A 679 35.44 28.81 15.86
N GLU A 680 34.13 28.84 15.96
CA GLU A 680 33.23 28.36 14.93
C GLU A 680 33.41 29.14 13.62
N MET A 681 33.46 28.45 12.49
CA MET A 681 33.69 29.00 11.16
C MET A 681 32.76 28.35 10.12
N GLY A 682 32.34 29.14 9.14
CA GLY A 682 31.53 28.63 8.02
C GLY A 682 32.32 27.76 7.05
N ARG A 683 31.66 27.04 6.18
CA ARG A 683 32.25 26.10 5.21
C ARG A 683 33.34 26.74 4.33
N MET A 684 33.20 28.00 3.96
CA MET A 684 34.09 28.75 3.04
C MET A 684 35.27 29.41 3.79
N SER A 685 35.87 28.79 4.81
CA SER A 685 37.02 29.28 5.54
C SER A 685 38.18 28.27 5.52
N ALA A 686 39.39 28.74 5.62
CA ALA A 686 40.62 27.92 5.59
C ALA A 686 41.05 27.37 6.96
N GLY A 687 40.42 27.83 8.06
CA GLY A 687 40.83 27.46 9.42
C GLY A 687 41.93 28.31 10.03
N VAL A 688 42.45 27.86 11.19
CA VAL A 688 43.47 28.52 12.00
C VAL A 688 44.61 27.55 12.34
N LYS A 689 45.75 28.04 12.78
CA LYS A 689 46.88 27.18 13.16
C LYS A 689 46.54 26.33 14.39
N GLY A 690 46.62 25.00 14.25
CA GLY A 690 46.44 24.00 15.30
C GLY A 690 47.76 23.60 15.95
N MET A 691 48.74 23.20 15.13
CA MET A 691 50.08 22.77 15.57
C MET A 691 51.19 23.50 14.78
N THR A 692 52.32 23.73 15.36
CA THR A 692 53.55 24.21 14.67
C THR A 692 54.43 23.00 14.37
N LEU A 693 54.74 22.78 13.07
CA LEU A 693 55.63 21.72 12.57
C LEU A 693 57.09 22.16 12.62
N ASP A 694 58.00 21.18 12.70
CA ASP A 694 59.45 21.46 12.81
C ASP A 694 60.12 21.79 11.45
N GLY A 695 59.37 21.77 10.32
CA GLY A 695 59.82 22.02 8.96
C GLY A 695 60.39 20.77 8.29
N GLY A 696 60.87 20.86 7.02
CA GLY A 696 61.23 19.70 6.21
C GLY A 696 60.03 18.88 5.74
N ASP A 697 60.07 17.58 5.94
CA ASP A 697 59.00 16.64 5.61
C ASP A 697 58.10 16.33 6.83
N ASP A 698 58.10 17.17 7.88
CA ASP A 698 57.21 17.03 9.03
C ASP A 698 55.78 17.41 8.68
N GLU A 699 54.86 16.55 9.01
CA GLU A 699 53.42 16.71 8.77
C GLU A 699 52.60 16.18 9.94
N VAL A 700 51.39 16.65 10.11
CA VAL A 700 50.42 16.01 11.05
C VAL A 700 50.03 14.66 10.49
N VAL A 701 50.04 13.62 11.32
CA VAL A 701 49.70 12.23 10.96
C VAL A 701 48.35 11.78 11.49
N GLY A 702 47.81 12.46 12.53
CA GLY A 702 46.51 12.16 13.06
C GLY A 702 46.02 13.19 14.07
N MET A 703 44.70 13.19 14.26
CA MET A 703 43.96 14.00 15.20
C MET A 703 42.93 13.15 15.92
N ILE A 704 42.85 13.19 17.23
CA ILE A 704 41.79 12.58 18.04
C ILE A 704 41.04 13.63 18.86
N THR A 705 39.81 13.34 19.19
CA THR A 705 38.98 14.16 20.10
C THR A 705 38.50 13.31 21.26
N MET A 706 38.46 13.88 22.46
CA MET A 706 38.12 13.19 23.69
C MET A 706 37.31 14.12 24.60
N THR A 707 36.33 13.57 25.35
CA THR A 707 35.67 14.32 26.44
C THR A 707 36.59 14.41 27.63
N GLY A 708 36.52 15.51 28.41
CA GLY A 708 37.40 15.73 29.55
C GLY A 708 37.30 14.69 30.67
N ASP A 709 36.19 13.95 30.75
CA ASP A 709 35.95 12.86 31.72
C ASP A 709 36.16 11.46 31.10
N SER A 710 36.77 11.38 29.92
CA SER A 710 36.99 10.10 29.21
C SER A 710 38.05 9.26 29.92
N THR A 711 37.79 7.97 30.12
CA THR A 711 38.73 6.96 30.60
C THR A 711 39.61 6.38 29.47
N GLU A 712 39.40 6.84 28.23
CA GLU A 712 40.12 6.42 27.04
C GLU A 712 41.62 6.77 27.15
N THR A 713 42.44 5.92 26.56
CA THR A 713 43.89 6.10 26.46
C THR A 713 44.30 6.43 25.04
N VAL A 714 45.46 7.03 24.89
CA VAL A 714 46.06 7.42 23.59
C VAL A 714 46.90 6.28 23.04
N MET A 715 46.46 5.64 21.95
CA MET A 715 47.23 4.63 21.21
C MET A 715 47.99 5.31 20.09
N VAL A 716 49.30 5.01 19.98
CA VAL A 716 50.21 5.47 18.91
C VAL A 716 50.86 4.28 18.23
N VAL A 717 50.96 4.35 16.91
CA VAL A 717 51.52 3.26 16.05
C VAL A 717 52.56 3.87 15.09
N SER A 718 53.72 3.17 14.94
CA SER A 718 54.80 3.62 14.09
C SER A 718 55.00 2.74 12.86
N GLU A 719 55.73 3.19 11.85
CA GLU A 719 55.98 2.55 10.54
C GLU A 719 56.48 1.11 10.67
N GLN A 720 57.36 0.80 11.64
CA GLN A 720 57.95 -0.52 11.82
C GLN A 720 57.12 -1.44 12.77
N GLY A 721 55.81 -1.13 12.99
CA GLY A 721 54.91 -1.96 13.76
C GLY A 721 55.11 -1.91 15.27
N TYR A 722 55.72 -0.86 15.81
CA TYR A 722 55.75 -0.58 17.23
C TYR A 722 54.63 0.34 17.63
N GLY A 723 54.12 0.15 18.83
CA GLY A 723 53.05 0.98 19.35
C GLY A 723 52.88 0.88 20.84
N LYS A 724 52.10 1.78 21.42
CA LYS A 724 51.80 1.80 22.86
C LYS A 724 50.53 2.57 23.15
N ARG A 725 49.96 2.27 24.33
CA ARG A 725 48.92 3.07 24.96
C ARG A 725 49.55 4.01 25.99
N SER A 726 49.08 5.24 26.08
CA SER A 726 49.50 6.20 27.11
C SER A 726 48.29 6.87 27.71
N ASP A 727 48.37 7.24 28.98
CA ASP A 727 47.31 7.97 29.66
C ASP A 727 47.17 9.38 29.05
N ILE A 728 45.95 9.87 28.90
CA ILE A 728 45.70 11.21 28.36
C ILE A 728 46.28 12.31 29.31
N GLU A 729 46.32 12.05 30.59
CA GLU A 729 46.87 12.97 31.59
C GLU A 729 48.40 13.20 31.42
N ASP A 730 49.11 12.29 30.77
CA ASP A 730 50.51 12.51 30.38
C ASP A 730 50.66 13.65 29.38
N TYR A 731 49.61 14.09 28.70
CA TYR A 731 49.61 15.20 27.75
C TYR A 731 48.97 16.43 28.36
N ARG A 732 49.83 17.42 28.73
CA ARG A 732 49.36 18.67 29.30
C ARG A 732 48.50 19.46 28.34
N ILE A 733 47.42 20.05 28.82
CA ILE A 733 46.57 20.98 28.07
C ILE A 733 47.37 22.28 27.83
N THR A 734 47.39 22.73 26.56
CA THR A 734 48.07 23.94 26.14
C THR A 734 47.21 24.77 25.20
N ASN A 735 47.65 25.96 24.83
CA ASN A 735 47.01 26.72 23.77
C ASN A 735 47.37 26.09 22.40
N ARG A 736 46.41 26.12 21.42
CA ARG A 736 46.66 25.70 20.06
C ARG A 736 47.86 26.43 19.42
N GLY A 737 48.49 25.85 18.39
CA GLY A 737 49.54 26.48 17.62
C GLY A 737 50.95 26.29 18.18
N GLY A 738 51.11 25.55 19.29
CA GLY A 738 52.42 25.18 19.87
C GLY A 738 53.07 23.99 19.12
N LYS A 739 54.33 23.63 19.50
CA LYS A 739 55.06 22.47 18.97
C LYS A 739 54.66 21.14 19.63
N GLY A 740 53.91 21.17 20.74
CA GLY A 740 53.53 19.99 21.50
C GLY A 740 54.61 19.33 22.32
N VAL A 741 54.31 18.16 22.91
CA VAL A 741 55.18 17.34 23.74
C VAL A 741 55.51 16.02 23.03
N LYS A 742 56.59 15.34 23.43
CA LYS A 742 56.99 14.04 22.84
C LYS A 742 55.94 12.97 23.17
N THR A 743 55.43 12.27 22.14
CA THR A 743 54.44 11.17 22.27
C THR A 743 55.03 9.83 21.98
N LEU A 744 56.05 9.70 21.12
CA LEU A 744 56.78 8.47 20.83
C LEU A 744 58.24 8.79 20.73
N ASN A 745 59.11 7.89 21.20
CA ASN A 745 60.55 8.01 21.01
C ASN A 745 60.90 7.41 19.65
N ILE A 746 61.09 8.27 18.64
CA ILE A 746 61.45 7.88 17.27
C ILE A 746 62.91 7.43 17.25
N THR A 747 63.16 6.22 16.72
CA THR A 747 64.49 5.59 16.53
C THR A 747 64.44 4.77 15.22
N ASP A 748 65.58 4.33 14.73
CA ASP A 748 65.66 3.46 13.53
C ASP A 748 64.84 2.18 13.66
N LYS A 749 64.62 1.71 14.90
CA LYS A 749 63.77 0.53 15.21
C LYS A 749 62.27 0.78 15.08
N THR A 750 61.82 1.94 15.49
CA THR A 750 60.41 2.27 15.50
C THR A 750 59.93 2.83 14.17
N GLY A 751 60.81 3.46 13.42
CA GLY A 751 60.42 4.33 12.33
C GLY A 751 59.63 5.54 12.83
N ARG A 752 59.06 6.30 11.92
CA ARG A 752 58.27 7.52 12.22
C ARG A 752 56.85 7.16 12.71
N LEU A 753 56.15 8.13 13.28
CA LEU A 753 54.78 7.96 13.70
C LEU A 753 53.86 7.89 12.48
N VAL A 754 52.97 6.91 12.44
CA VAL A 754 51.99 6.70 11.36
C VAL A 754 50.60 7.21 11.73
N ASP A 755 50.13 6.89 12.94
CA ASP A 755 48.76 7.27 13.36
C ASP A 755 48.63 7.34 14.88
N ILE A 756 47.56 8.00 15.31
CA ILE A 756 47.13 8.17 16.72
C ILE A 756 45.65 7.90 16.85
N LYS A 757 45.25 7.08 17.83
CA LYS A 757 43.85 6.71 18.12
C LYS A 757 43.54 6.84 19.60
N ASN A 758 42.27 7.15 19.93
CA ASN A 758 41.73 6.99 21.26
C ASN A 758 41.15 5.58 21.41
N VAL A 759 41.45 4.91 22.51
CA VAL A 759 41.09 3.51 22.76
C VAL A 759 40.77 3.25 24.24
N ASP A 760 39.89 2.29 24.51
CA ASP A 760 39.63 1.73 25.84
C ASP A 760 39.84 0.20 25.80
N ASP A 761 39.54 -0.48 26.92
CA ASP A 761 39.74 -1.93 27.04
C ASP A 761 38.71 -2.76 26.31
N ASP A 762 37.52 -2.16 26.01
CA ASP A 762 36.41 -2.78 25.31
C ASP A 762 36.51 -2.67 23.78
N LYS A 763 37.67 -2.22 23.27
CA LYS A 763 37.91 -2.05 21.83
C LYS A 763 39.02 -2.98 21.33
N ASP A 764 38.99 -3.21 20.04
CA ASP A 764 40.04 -3.94 19.32
C ASP A 764 40.75 -3.02 18.32
N LEU A 765 42.09 -3.19 18.20
CA LEU A 765 42.89 -2.50 17.22
C LEU A 765 43.05 -3.35 15.97
N VAL A 766 42.69 -2.80 14.81
CA VAL A 766 42.94 -3.42 13.51
C VAL A 766 44.10 -2.68 12.83
N ILE A 767 45.20 -3.38 12.60
CA ILE A 767 46.38 -2.87 11.94
C ILE A 767 46.45 -3.45 10.53
N ILE A 768 46.74 -2.59 9.53
CA ILE A 768 46.85 -2.98 8.13
C ILE A 768 48.21 -2.55 7.61
N ASN A 769 48.95 -3.46 6.99
CA ASN A 769 50.23 -3.13 6.32
C ASN A 769 49.99 -2.79 4.82
N LYS A 770 51.04 -2.29 4.16
CA LYS A 770 51.01 -1.93 2.74
C LYS A 770 50.75 -3.10 1.80
N SER A 771 51.07 -4.32 2.20
CA SER A 771 50.71 -5.54 1.43
C SER A 771 49.27 -6.05 1.66
N GLY A 772 48.45 -5.32 2.41
CA GLY A 772 47.01 -5.67 2.64
C GLY A 772 46.79 -6.72 3.72
N ILE A 773 47.77 -7.08 4.52
CA ILE A 773 47.60 -8.02 5.64
C ILE A 773 47.02 -7.28 6.84
N THR A 774 45.96 -7.83 7.40
CA THR A 774 45.24 -7.28 8.53
C THR A 774 45.44 -8.11 9.78
N LEU A 775 45.76 -7.45 10.92
CA LEU A 775 45.88 -8.04 12.25
C LEU A 775 44.91 -7.33 13.20
N ARG A 776 44.08 -8.09 13.93
CA ARG A 776 43.17 -7.58 14.97
C ARG A 776 43.73 -7.94 16.33
N LEU A 777 43.87 -6.97 17.25
CA LEU A 777 44.42 -7.12 18.60
C LEU A 777 43.43 -6.55 19.62
N LYS A 778 43.21 -7.28 20.74
CA LYS A 778 42.43 -6.76 21.88
C LYS A 778 43.20 -5.65 22.57
N MET A 779 42.53 -4.49 22.83
CA MET A 779 43.22 -3.39 23.54
C MET A 779 43.56 -3.72 25.00
N ALA A 780 42.75 -4.54 25.66
CA ALA A 780 43.03 -5.04 27.02
C ALA A 780 44.43 -5.73 27.13
N ASP A 781 44.95 -6.35 26.06
CA ASP A 781 46.25 -7.01 26.03
C ASP A 781 47.45 -6.05 25.91
N ILE A 782 47.19 -4.77 25.62
CA ILE A 782 48.26 -3.76 25.45
C ILE A 782 48.32 -2.87 26.69
N ARG A 783 49.37 -3.01 27.46
CA ARG A 783 49.55 -2.25 28.70
C ARG A 783 49.76 -0.75 28.45
N VAL A 784 49.27 0.05 29.37
CA VAL A 784 49.48 1.51 29.40
C VAL A 784 50.93 1.82 29.79
N MET A 785 51.56 2.76 29.10
CA MET A 785 52.97 3.15 29.28
C MET A 785 53.19 4.66 29.14
N GLY A 786 54.20 5.22 29.81
CA GLY A 786 54.48 6.67 29.71
C GLY A 786 54.73 7.14 28.26
N ARG A 787 54.28 8.37 27.94
CA ARG A 787 54.25 8.96 26.59
C ARG A 787 55.58 9.02 25.86
N ALA A 788 56.72 9.10 26.52
CA ALA A 788 58.05 9.27 25.91
C ALA A 788 58.81 7.93 25.66
N THR A 789 58.18 6.76 25.82
CA THR A 789 58.78 5.43 25.58
C THR A 789 58.72 5.02 24.11
N GLN A 790 59.49 3.99 23.72
CA GLN A 790 59.48 3.42 22.36
C GLN A 790 58.26 2.53 22.05
N GLY A 791 57.53 2.10 23.09
CA GLY A 791 56.40 1.15 22.95
C GLY A 791 56.87 -0.32 22.83
N VAL A 792 55.91 -1.18 22.45
CA VAL A 792 56.08 -2.62 22.24
C VAL A 792 55.84 -2.98 20.79
N ARG A 793 56.37 -4.10 20.33
CA ARG A 793 56.09 -4.62 18.98
C ARG A 793 54.66 -5.17 18.94
N LEU A 794 53.81 -4.62 18.07
CA LEU A 794 52.41 -5.04 17.85
C LEU A 794 52.33 -6.10 16.76
N ILE A 795 53.10 -5.93 15.68
CA ILE A 795 53.13 -6.84 14.54
C ILE A 795 54.58 -7.08 14.12
N ASN A 796 54.88 -8.27 13.61
CA ASN A 796 56.25 -8.62 13.14
C ASN A 796 56.33 -8.43 11.62
N LEU A 797 56.99 -7.36 11.19
CA LEU A 797 57.19 -6.98 9.79
C LEU A 797 58.56 -7.35 9.23
N GLU A 798 59.56 -7.75 10.10
CA GLU A 798 60.94 -8.00 9.72
C GLU A 798 61.15 -9.04 8.61
N LYS A 799 60.28 -10.05 8.57
CA LYS A 799 60.39 -11.14 7.57
C LYS A 799 59.85 -10.76 6.17
N ARG A 800 59.18 -9.64 6.03
CA ARG A 800 58.49 -9.24 4.79
C ARG A 800 58.93 -7.89 4.23
N ASN A 801 59.80 -7.15 4.92
CA ASN A 801 60.23 -5.80 4.56
C ASN A 801 59.03 -4.88 4.22
N ASP A 802 58.02 -4.88 5.07
CA ASP A 802 56.73 -4.19 4.91
C ASP A 802 56.54 -3.09 5.98
N GLU A 803 55.64 -2.17 5.76
CA GLU A 803 55.35 -1.05 6.64
C GLU A 803 53.88 -0.99 6.96
N ILE A 804 53.52 -0.37 8.10
CA ILE A 804 52.13 -0.10 8.45
C ILE A 804 51.55 0.94 7.50
N ALA A 805 50.35 0.63 6.91
CA ALA A 805 49.61 1.54 6.03
C ALA A 805 48.53 2.31 6.79
N SER A 806 47.77 1.63 7.65
CA SER A 806 46.63 2.23 8.35
C SER A 806 46.30 1.49 9.65
N VAL A 807 45.62 2.19 10.56
CA VAL A 807 45.20 1.65 11.86
C VAL A 807 43.76 2.08 12.13
N CYS A 808 42.90 1.12 12.49
CA CYS A 808 41.52 1.37 12.83
C CYS A 808 41.16 0.78 14.21
N VAL A 809 40.19 1.34 14.88
CA VAL A 809 39.62 0.84 16.15
C VAL A 809 38.22 0.37 15.89
N VAL A 810 37.89 -0.81 16.40
CA VAL A 810 36.56 -1.43 16.30
C VAL A 810 36.08 -1.88 17.69
N ASP A 811 34.80 -1.98 17.91
CA ASP A 811 34.27 -2.52 19.17
C ASP A 811 34.61 -4.00 19.30
N SER A 812 34.93 -4.46 20.52
CA SER A 812 35.11 -5.90 20.79
C SER A 812 33.76 -6.60 20.75
N ASP A 813 33.69 -7.78 20.09
CA ASP A 813 32.52 -8.64 20.18
C ASP A 813 32.34 -9.08 21.64
N SER A 814 31.17 -8.86 22.24
CA SER A 814 30.80 -9.42 23.53
C SER A 814 30.77 -10.94 23.37
N GLU A 815 31.67 -11.64 24.03
CA GLU A 815 31.64 -13.11 24.10
C GLU A 815 30.33 -13.53 24.79
N GLU A 816 29.36 -14.06 24.06
CA GLU A 816 28.47 -15.07 24.62
C GLU A 816 29.33 -16.29 24.96
N VAL A 817 29.50 -16.52 26.25
CA VAL A 817 30.15 -17.70 26.81
C VAL A 817 29.28 -18.89 26.44
N VAL A 818 29.55 -19.51 25.30
CA VAL A 818 29.13 -20.89 25.04
C VAL A 818 30.08 -21.75 25.86
N GLU A 819 29.62 -22.20 27.03
CA GLU A 819 30.26 -23.30 27.75
C GLU A 819 30.35 -24.52 26.80
N GLU A 820 31.49 -24.74 26.16
CA GLU A 820 31.82 -26.01 25.53
C GLU A 820 31.87 -27.05 26.66
N ASN A 821 30.76 -27.78 26.81
CA ASN A 821 30.79 -29.08 27.49
C ASN A 821 31.74 -29.98 26.71
N ASN A 822 32.98 -30.10 27.20
CA ASN A 822 33.94 -31.13 26.82
C ASN A 822 33.37 -32.50 27.19
N ILE A 823 32.64 -33.12 26.27
CA ILE A 823 32.37 -34.57 26.31
C ILE A 823 33.56 -35.25 25.61
N SER A 824 34.36 -35.94 26.39
CA SER A 824 35.48 -36.75 25.90
C SER A 824 34.96 -37.90 25.01
N PRO A 825 35.73 -38.36 24.00
CA PRO A 825 35.31 -39.36 22.99
C PRO A 825 35.12 -40.80 23.48
N ASP A 826 35.11 -41.09 24.77
CA ASP A 826 35.23 -42.49 25.30
C ASP A 826 33.96 -43.08 25.92
N GLU A 827 32.78 -42.47 25.78
CA GLU A 827 31.53 -43.09 26.29
C GLU A 827 30.46 -43.29 25.21
N ILE A 828 30.78 -43.96 24.12
CA ILE A 828 29.81 -44.60 23.22
C ILE A 828 30.09 -46.07 23.18
N VAL A 829 29.69 -46.85 24.23
CA VAL A 829 29.42 -48.28 24.09
C VAL A 829 28.23 -48.64 25.00
N VAL A 830 27.22 -49.22 24.37
CA VAL A 830 26.17 -50.09 24.92
C VAL A 830 24.99 -49.44 25.65
N GLN A 831 23.91 -49.28 24.91
CA GLN A 831 22.61 -49.89 25.29
C GLN A 831 21.68 -49.95 24.08
N ASN A 832 21.83 -50.97 23.24
CA ASN A 832 20.73 -51.61 22.53
C ASN A 832 20.24 -52.76 23.43
N ASN A 833 19.00 -52.76 23.74
CA ASN A 833 18.04 -53.85 23.80
C ASN A 833 16.99 -53.62 24.90
N GLU A 834 15.77 -53.71 24.47
CA GLU A 834 14.63 -54.42 24.98
C GLU A 834 13.37 -53.61 25.20
N GLN A 835 12.40 -54.05 24.43
CA GLN A 835 10.93 -54.13 24.68
C GLN A 835 10.11 -52.88 24.32
N GLU A 836 9.09 -52.97 23.55
CA GLU A 836 8.14 -53.83 22.79
C GLU A 836 7.42 -53.01 21.76
#